data_35d91f39d9d474bcca6c5e8d54fdfadf
#
_entry.id   35d91f39d9d474bcca6c5e8d54fdfadf
#
_cell.length_a   1.000
_cell.length_b   1.000
_cell.length_c   1.000
_cell.angle_alpha   90.00
_cell.angle_beta   90.00
_cell.angle_gamma   90.00
#
_symmetry.space_group_name_H-M   'P 1'
#
loop_
_entity.id
_entity.type
_entity.pdbx_description
1 polymer ?
#
loop_
_entity_poly.entity_id
_entity_poly.type
_entity_poly.pdbx_seq_one_letter_code
_entity_poly.pdbx_strand_id
1 'polypeptide(L)'
;MISGITKSLIGLGLFLACATSAVAHGKDSARREQLSSLSIAEPQSIVCKDSSRREQLSSLSIAEPQPVVCRTEPKDITRTLSKGQRQLSSSRQSGEDNCHALRITTTEPQANIWDWQIHYKLDTPLTQGRSYTFTMHVKGSSSGTLALWPIDTASENKNQWGGSNDVQYLAAYDFDTSWKTLTWHFSAQFPLDEFDFVFGCYGGDIFFDDLVLTAEGSDTNIIVNPGFESPVTSHWEKIGWQAGVSFQIVTTSSKADLDDAISAAREVLLQAASLTRQEAVEARQALEAVLHEAETFYTEDDAAYLVEAEKVRNAAAQLAQWIGVPDSADPNFQIYLCFGQSNMEGNARPETQDYDNVPERFKVMAAVDMSSPQRRKGEWYTAIPPLCRQGTGLTPADYFGRTMVERQSPDITVGVIDVAVGGTSIRGFMEELVGEYVAGEADWFKSYMSSYDNNPFRRLVDMAKIAQRYGIIRGILMHQGETDNGNSQWPSMVRTVYTRLLDELGLNALSVPLLVGEMVQQDQGGVCYGQNANISTLPDVIPTSHVISSKGCPAATDGLHFTAEGYRIIGRRYAETMLQLLSQQAAGISAAPTAPVEILSEESYDLSGRKIDTRRSVSLGQTRGIVIRRVRLADGSQTVMKTLK
;
A
#
# COMPACT_ATOMS: atom_id res chain seq x y z
N MET A 1 -10.89 -58.75 -14.78
CA MET A 1 -11.37 -57.91 -15.89
C MET A 1 -12.55 -57.12 -15.37
N ILE A 2 -12.50 -55.84 -15.41
CA ILE A 2 -13.32 -54.77 -14.89
C ILE A 2 -12.62 -54.07 -13.72
N SER A 3 -11.65 -53.26 -14.10
CA SER A 3 -11.11 -52.19 -13.24
C SER A 3 -10.43 -51.20 -14.18
N GLY A 4 -11.07 -50.11 -14.46
CA GLY A 4 -10.46 -49.10 -15.32
C GLY A 4 -11.47 -48.25 -16.07
N ILE A 5 -12.32 -47.50 -15.38
CA ILE A 5 -12.99 -46.30 -15.88
C ILE A 5 -13.56 -45.57 -14.65
N THR A 6 -12.75 -44.77 -13.97
CA THR A 6 -13.24 -43.72 -13.03
C THR A 6 -12.09 -42.81 -12.63
N LYS A 7 -11.36 -42.25 -13.61
CA LYS A 7 -10.37 -41.19 -13.37
C LYS A 7 -10.33 -40.18 -14.51
N SER A 8 -11.48 -39.67 -14.93
CA SER A 8 -11.50 -38.66 -16.01
C SER A 8 -12.66 -37.66 -15.91
N LEU A 9 -13.14 -37.35 -14.71
CA LEU A 9 -14.28 -36.43 -14.54
C LEU A 9 -14.03 -35.29 -13.50
N ILE A 10 -12.83 -35.19 -12.95
CA ILE A 10 -12.49 -34.11 -11.98
C ILE A 10 -11.84 -32.90 -12.66
N GLY A 11 -11.42 -33.01 -13.92
CA GLY A 11 -10.78 -31.92 -14.66
C GLY A 11 -11.72 -30.96 -15.39
N LEU A 12 -13.02 -31.22 -15.46
CA LEU A 12 -13.96 -30.41 -16.25
C LEU A 12 -14.84 -29.47 -15.44
N GLY A 13 -14.79 -29.51 -14.13
CA GLY A 13 -15.60 -28.66 -13.25
C GLY A 13 -15.07 -27.22 -13.02
N LEU A 14 -13.79 -26.97 -13.29
CA LEU A 14 -13.18 -25.66 -13.03
C LEU A 14 -13.35 -24.65 -14.18
N PHE A 15 -13.76 -25.07 -15.36
CA PHE A 15 -13.89 -24.20 -16.53
C PHE A 15 -15.19 -23.37 -16.59
N LEU A 16 -16.16 -23.61 -15.69
CA LEU A 16 -17.46 -22.92 -15.75
C LEU A 16 -17.66 -21.81 -14.71
N ALA A 17 -16.79 -21.67 -13.73
CA ALA A 17 -17.03 -20.74 -12.61
C ALA A 17 -16.74 -19.25 -12.91
N CYS A 18 -15.84 -18.95 -13.86
CA CYS A 18 -15.57 -17.56 -14.24
C CYS A 18 -16.49 -17.00 -15.33
N ALA A 19 -17.22 -17.85 -16.05
CA ALA A 19 -18.13 -17.42 -17.13
C ALA A 19 -19.59 -17.23 -16.66
N THR A 20 -19.97 -17.65 -15.44
CA THR A 20 -21.36 -17.64 -14.97
C THR A 20 -21.75 -16.48 -14.06
N SER A 21 -20.81 -15.62 -13.69
CA SER A 21 -21.15 -14.42 -12.89
C SER A 21 -21.83 -13.30 -13.70
N ALA A 22 -21.94 -13.44 -15.02
CA ALA A 22 -22.59 -12.45 -15.89
C ALA A 22 -23.98 -12.86 -16.42
N VAL A 23 -24.50 -14.05 -16.10
CA VAL A 23 -25.80 -14.50 -16.62
C VAL A 23 -26.56 -15.31 -15.55
N ALA A 24 -27.16 -14.63 -14.62
CA ALA A 24 -28.19 -15.19 -13.75
C ALA A 24 -29.23 -14.15 -13.37
N HIS A 25 -29.97 -13.63 -14.36
CA HIS A 25 -31.35 -13.16 -14.16
C HIS A 25 -32.09 -13.22 -15.49
N GLY A 26 -33.00 -14.20 -15.63
CA GLY A 26 -33.89 -14.32 -16.76
C GLY A 26 -34.42 -15.72 -16.98
N LYS A 27 -35.41 -16.13 -16.18
CA LYS A 27 -36.32 -17.22 -16.58
C LYS A 27 -37.14 -16.71 -17.75
N ASP A 28 -37.02 -17.35 -18.94
CA ASP A 28 -38.17 -17.82 -19.68
C ASP A 28 -37.69 -18.61 -20.90
N SER A 29 -38.08 -19.88 -20.94
CA SER A 29 -37.93 -20.80 -22.04
C SER A 29 -39.02 -20.55 -23.08
N ALA A 30 -38.71 -19.74 -24.10
CA ALA A 30 -39.43 -19.76 -25.39
C ALA A 30 -38.90 -18.63 -26.30
N ARG A 31 -37.78 -18.85 -26.98
CA ARG A 31 -37.37 -18.14 -28.21
C ARG A 31 -35.93 -18.50 -28.60
N ARG A 32 -35.75 -19.81 -28.89
CA ARG A 32 -34.60 -20.26 -29.67
C ARG A 32 -35.12 -20.61 -31.07
N GLU A 33 -35.14 -19.60 -31.89
CA GLU A 33 -35.13 -19.74 -33.37
C GLU A 33 -35.35 -18.33 -33.94
N GLN A 34 -34.27 -17.66 -34.25
CA GLN A 34 -34.09 -16.50 -35.12
C GLN A 34 -33.03 -15.56 -34.54
N LEU A 35 -31.79 -15.92 -34.65
CA LEU A 35 -30.64 -14.98 -34.58
C LEU A 35 -29.40 -15.67 -35.16
N SER A 36 -29.49 -16.03 -36.45
CA SER A 36 -28.32 -16.32 -37.27
C SER A 36 -28.33 -15.35 -38.45
N SER A 37 -27.88 -14.14 -38.23
CA SER A 37 -27.38 -13.20 -39.24
C SER A 37 -27.40 -11.76 -38.66
N LEU A 38 -26.40 -11.39 -37.90
CA LEU A 38 -26.03 -9.99 -37.70
C LEU A 38 -24.53 -9.93 -37.47
N SER A 39 -23.85 -9.52 -38.54
CA SER A 39 -22.44 -9.17 -38.52
C SER A 39 -22.23 -7.94 -37.62
N ILE A 40 -21.26 -8.05 -36.70
CA ILE A 40 -20.82 -6.94 -35.84
C ILE A 40 -20.03 -5.97 -36.73
N ALA A 41 -20.58 -4.78 -36.97
CA ALA A 41 -19.88 -3.63 -37.54
C ALA A 41 -19.21 -2.84 -36.43
N GLU A 42 -17.95 -2.45 -36.64
CA GLU A 42 -17.18 -1.57 -35.77
C GLU A 42 -17.88 -0.23 -35.47
N PRO A 43 -17.71 0.37 -34.29
CA PRO A 43 -18.30 1.67 -33.99
C PRO A 43 -17.58 2.79 -34.76
N GLN A 44 -18.24 3.34 -35.74
CA GLN A 44 -17.82 4.57 -36.37
C GLN A 44 -18.13 5.78 -35.48
N SER A 45 -17.16 6.67 -35.35
CA SER A 45 -17.23 7.96 -34.70
C SER A 45 -18.43 8.79 -35.22
N ILE A 46 -19.37 9.09 -34.33
CA ILE A 46 -20.49 9.98 -34.61
C ILE A 46 -20.00 11.42 -34.42
N VAL A 47 -19.72 12.10 -35.52
CA VAL A 47 -19.60 13.56 -35.59
C VAL A 47 -21.00 14.13 -35.66
N CYS A 48 -21.53 14.73 -34.62
CA CYS A 48 -22.78 15.47 -34.66
C CYS A 48 -22.59 16.78 -35.43
N LYS A 49 -23.04 16.79 -36.68
CA LYS A 49 -23.42 18.02 -37.42
C LYS A 49 -24.93 18.12 -37.36
N ASP A 50 -25.45 18.95 -36.49
CA ASP A 50 -26.73 19.63 -36.76
C ASP A 50 -26.77 20.98 -36.04
N SER A 51 -26.65 22.03 -36.89
CA SER A 51 -26.61 23.44 -36.53
C SER A 51 -27.97 24.12 -36.77
N SER A 52 -29.06 23.52 -36.29
CA SER A 52 -30.39 24.12 -36.53
C SER A 52 -31.38 23.94 -35.35
N ARG A 53 -30.95 24.31 -34.14
CA ARG A 53 -31.87 24.62 -33.01
C ARG A 53 -31.18 25.52 -31.99
N ARG A 54 -30.67 26.67 -32.45
CA ARG A 54 -30.28 27.79 -31.58
C ARG A 54 -31.10 29.01 -31.93
N GLU A 55 -32.36 28.98 -31.56
CA GLU A 55 -33.18 30.20 -31.40
C GLU A 55 -34.38 29.83 -30.55
N GLN A 56 -34.29 30.08 -29.30
CA GLN A 56 -35.28 30.43 -28.29
C GLN A 56 -34.90 29.91 -26.88
N LEU A 57 -33.93 30.57 -26.28
CA LEU A 57 -33.76 30.67 -24.84
C LEU A 57 -32.72 31.76 -24.55
N SER A 58 -33.06 32.99 -24.98
CA SER A 58 -32.34 34.20 -24.61
C SER A 58 -33.11 34.83 -23.45
N SER A 59 -32.75 34.47 -22.21
CA SER A 59 -32.86 35.36 -21.05
C SER A 59 -32.66 34.57 -19.76
N LEU A 60 -31.45 34.10 -19.52
CA LEU A 60 -30.91 33.86 -18.18
C LEU A 60 -29.41 33.72 -18.35
N SER A 61 -28.69 34.80 -18.13
CA SER A 61 -27.23 34.79 -18.18
C SER A 61 -26.70 34.12 -16.91
N ILE A 62 -26.53 32.81 -16.98
CA ILE A 62 -25.63 32.10 -16.08
C ILE A 62 -24.28 32.16 -16.78
N ALA A 63 -23.31 32.86 -16.19
CA ALA A 63 -21.97 32.90 -16.72
C ALA A 63 -21.38 31.49 -16.64
N GLU A 64 -21.27 30.83 -17.79
CA GLU A 64 -20.49 29.59 -17.88
C GLU A 64 -19.05 29.88 -17.45
N PRO A 65 -18.42 29.03 -16.62
CA PRO A 65 -17.02 29.19 -16.28
C PRO A 65 -16.19 29.12 -17.58
N GLN A 66 -15.38 30.13 -17.83
CA GLN A 66 -14.45 30.09 -18.96
C GLN A 66 -13.54 28.88 -18.79
N PRO A 67 -13.33 28.08 -19.84
CA PRO A 67 -12.45 26.92 -19.74
C PRO A 67 -11.02 27.36 -19.39
N VAL A 68 -10.55 26.95 -18.21
CA VAL A 68 -9.13 27.12 -17.84
C VAL A 68 -8.37 26.07 -18.64
N VAL A 69 -7.74 26.49 -19.74
CA VAL A 69 -6.89 25.62 -20.56
C VAL A 69 -5.53 25.51 -19.87
N CYS A 70 -5.07 24.29 -19.65
CA CYS A 70 -3.72 24.03 -19.13
C CYS A 70 -2.65 24.71 -20.01
N ARG A 71 -1.88 25.62 -19.44
CA ARG A 71 -0.78 26.31 -20.15
C ARG A 71 0.53 25.61 -19.81
N THR A 72 1.16 25.05 -20.82
CA THR A 72 2.47 24.40 -20.76
C THR A 72 3.58 25.31 -21.27
N GLU A 73 3.79 26.51 -20.70
CA GLU A 73 5.06 27.24 -20.88
C GLU A 73 5.28 28.28 -19.78
N PRO A 74 6.50 28.40 -19.22
CA PRO A 74 6.83 29.42 -18.23
C PRO A 74 7.06 30.78 -18.92
N LYS A 75 6.29 31.78 -18.59
CA LYS A 75 6.60 33.18 -18.93
C LYS A 75 7.08 33.92 -17.70
N ASP A 76 8.35 34.33 -17.72
CA ASP A 76 8.92 35.34 -16.84
C ASP A 76 8.07 36.61 -16.87
N ILE A 77 7.51 36.97 -15.73
CA ILE A 77 6.92 38.30 -15.52
C ILE A 77 7.46 38.88 -14.22
N THR A 78 8.55 39.66 -14.33
CA THR A 78 8.92 40.65 -13.34
C THR A 78 7.91 41.78 -13.39
N ARG A 79 7.09 41.95 -12.36
CA ARG A 79 6.28 43.16 -12.15
C ARG A 79 6.31 43.63 -10.72
N THR A 80 6.78 44.86 -10.58
CA THR A 80 6.92 45.73 -9.41
C THR A 80 5.68 45.74 -8.53
N LEU A 81 5.84 45.39 -7.24
CA LEU A 81 4.81 45.46 -6.22
C LEU A 81 4.76 46.88 -5.63
N SER A 82 3.59 47.50 -5.68
CA SER A 82 3.27 48.72 -4.97
C SER A 82 2.92 48.42 -3.49
N LYS A 83 3.51 49.21 -2.60
CA LYS A 83 3.34 49.18 -1.13
C LYS A 83 1.86 49.34 -0.73
N GLY A 84 1.35 48.42 0.06
CA GLY A 84 0.09 48.62 0.78
C GLY A 84 -0.59 47.33 1.24
N GLN A 85 0.12 46.39 1.89
CA GLN A 85 -0.53 45.35 2.68
C GLN A 85 -0.03 45.41 4.12
N ARG A 86 -0.96 45.74 5.04
CA ARG A 86 -0.74 45.54 6.47
C ARG A 86 -0.58 44.03 6.72
N GLN A 87 0.56 43.65 7.26
CA GLN A 87 0.77 42.36 7.87
C GLN A 87 -0.26 42.14 8.98
N LEU A 88 -1.21 41.25 8.76
CA LEU A 88 -1.89 40.57 9.86
C LEU A 88 -0.90 39.50 10.37
N SER A 89 -0.16 39.88 11.40
CA SER A 89 0.56 38.93 12.23
C SER A 89 -0.50 38.12 12.98
N SER A 90 -0.83 36.90 12.49
CA SER A 90 -1.44 35.90 13.32
C SER A 90 -0.48 35.63 14.46
N SER A 91 -0.91 35.91 15.68
CA SER A 91 -0.21 35.51 16.90
C SER A 91 -0.12 33.98 16.89
N ARG A 92 1.06 33.44 16.54
CA ARG A 92 1.41 32.07 16.78
C ARG A 92 1.25 31.80 18.28
N GLN A 93 0.31 30.98 18.67
CA GLN A 93 0.39 30.26 19.93
C GLN A 93 1.60 29.33 19.82
N SER A 94 2.65 29.70 20.54
CA SER A 94 3.89 28.95 20.68
C SER A 94 3.57 27.60 21.35
N GLY A 95 3.77 26.49 20.64
CA GLY A 95 3.85 25.20 21.32
C GLY A 95 3.53 23.92 20.56
N GLU A 96 3.06 23.97 19.31
CA GLU A 96 2.93 22.74 18.51
C GLU A 96 3.59 22.99 17.15
N ASP A 97 4.66 22.25 16.87
CA ASP A 97 5.30 22.24 15.55
C ASP A 97 4.31 21.62 14.56
N ASN A 98 3.81 22.44 13.63
CA ASN A 98 2.92 22.01 12.55
C ASN A 98 3.78 21.25 11.52
N CYS A 99 3.80 19.94 11.61
CA CYS A 99 4.75 19.08 10.91
C CYS A 99 4.13 18.08 9.94
N HIS A 100 2.82 18.09 9.81
CA HIS A 100 2.10 17.21 8.90
C HIS A 100 1.39 18.00 7.80
N ALA A 101 1.08 17.34 6.68
CA ALA A 101 0.26 17.87 5.61
C ALA A 101 -0.51 16.76 4.90
N LEU A 102 -1.61 17.09 4.23
CA LEU A 102 -2.28 16.17 3.32
C LEU A 102 -1.53 16.16 1.98
N ARG A 103 -0.85 15.06 1.67
CA ARG A 103 -0.29 14.82 0.34
C ARG A 103 -1.36 14.20 -0.55
N ILE A 104 -1.58 14.79 -1.71
CA ILE A 104 -2.43 14.31 -2.79
C ILE A 104 -1.51 13.97 -3.95
N THR A 105 -1.58 12.74 -4.44
CA THR A 105 -0.77 12.27 -5.58
C THR A 105 -1.67 12.06 -6.79
N THR A 106 -1.26 12.62 -7.93
CA THR A 106 -1.90 12.40 -9.24
C THR A 106 -0.92 11.74 -10.19
N THR A 107 -1.41 10.81 -11.03
CA THR A 107 -0.54 10.03 -11.93
C THR A 107 -0.02 10.84 -13.11
N GLU A 108 -0.88 11.69 -13.70
CA GLU A 108 -0.55 12.49 -14.90
C GLU A 108 -1.51 13.67 -15.05
N PRO A 109 -1.10 14.76 -15.72
CA PRO A 109 -2.00 15.87 -16.02
C PRO A 109 -3.13 15.43 -16.94
N GLN A 110 -4.34 15.90 -16.67
CA GLN A 110 -5.53 15.67 -17.49
C GLN A 110 -5.83 16.90 -18.38
N ALA A 111 -6.81 16.76 -19.27
CA ALA A 111 -7.18 17.82 -20.21
C ALA A 111 -7.92 18.99 -19.54
N ASN A 112 -8.68 18.72 -18.47
CA ASN A 112 -9.49 19.72 -17.80
C ASN A 112 -9.18 19.76 -16.31
N ILE A 113 -9.35 20.93 -15.68
CA ILE A 113 -9.07 21.12 -14.27
C ILE A 113 -9.95 20.24 -13.35
N TRP A 114 -11.15 19.89 -13.78
CA TRP A 114 -12.09 19.04 -13.03
C TRP A 114 -11.85 17.53 -13.20
N ASP A 115 -10.90 17.11 -14.00
CA ASP A 115 -10.62 15.68 -14.22
C ASP A 115 -9.95 15.02 -13.00
N TRP A 116 -9.23 15.80 -12.17
CA TRP A 116 -8.75 15.38 -10.86
C TRP A 116 -9.30 16.28 -9.76
N GLN A 117 -9.89 15.69 -8.73
CA GLN A 117 -10.43 16.40 -7.59
C GLN A 117 -10.50 15.52 -6.35
N ILE A 118 -10.43 16.17 -5.18
CA ILE A 118 -10.77 15.58 -3.88
C ILE A 118 -11.81 16.44 -3.19
N HIS A 119 -12.63 15.81 -2.36
CA HIS A 119 -13.74 16.45 -1.70
C HIS A 119 -13.50 16.52 -0.19
N TYR A 120 -13.90 17.65 0.41
CA TYR A 120 -13.95 17.81 1.86
C TYR A 120 -15.40 18.07 2.29
N LYS A 121 -15.98 17.20 3.12
CA LYS A 121 -17.34 17.32 3.64
C LYS A 121 -17.37 18.08 4.94
N LEU A 122 -18.30 19.04 5.06
CA LEU A 122 -18.54 19.80 6.27
C LEU A 122 -19.50 19.05 7.19
N ASP A 123 -19.29 19.11 8.51
CA ASP A 123 -20.22 18.58 9.50
C ASP A 123 -21.57 19.32 9.50
N THR A 124 -21.56 20.59 9.10
CA THR A 124 -22.77 21.43 9.01
C THR A 124 -22.66 22.32 7.78
N PRO A 125 -23.70 22.38 6.94
CA PRO A 125 -23.70 23.24 5.76
C PRO A 125 -23.51 24.72 6.10
N LEU A 126 -22.80 25.43 5.21
CA LEU A 126 -22.66 26.89 5.30
C LEU A 126 -24.01 27.56 5.09
N THR A 127 -24.24 28.67 5.81
CA THR A 127 -25.51 29.41 5.71
C THR A 127 -25.54 30.25 4.44
N GLN A 128 -26.53 30.05 3.59
CA GLN A 128 -26.74 30.84 2.38
C GLN A 128 -26.79 32.33 2.70
N GLY A 129 -26.17 33.15 1.89
CA GLY A 129 -26.10 34.61 2.02
C GLY A 129 -25.06 35.11 3.04
N ARG A 130 -24.46 34.25 3.84
CA ARG A 130 -23.37 34.61 4.78
C ARG A 130 -22.04 34.64 4.08
N SER A 131 -21.14 35.56 4.48
CA SER A 131 -19.80 35.67 3.94
C SER A 131 -18.82 34.79 4.73
N TYR A 132 -17.86 34.21 3.99
CA TYR A 132 -16.84 33.31 4.50
C TYR A 132 -15.46 33.67 3.92
N THR A 133 -14.42 33.33 4.68
CA THR A 133 -13.05 33.35 4.21
C THR A 133 -12.49 31.94 4.36
N PHE A 134 -11.97 31.38 3.26
CA PHE A 134 -11.23 30.13 3.24
C PHE A 134 -9.77 30.43 2.91
N THR A 135 -8.86 29.98 3.78
CA THR A 135 -7.41 30.12 3.61
C THR A 135 -6.76 28.77 3.77
N MET A 136 -5.73 28.49 3.00
CA MET A 136 -4.91 27.28 3.14
C MET A 136 -3.48 27.51 2.68
N HIS A 137 -2.58 26.69 3.15
CA HIS A 137 -1.23 26.55 2.59
C HIS A 137 -1.21 25.45 1.54
N VAL A 138 -0.53 25.70 0.44
CA VAL A 138 -0.37 24.73 -0.66
C VAL A 138 1.02 24.80 -1.24
N LYS A 139 1.58 23.64 -1.61
CA LYS A 139 2.76 23.51 -2.49
C LYS A 139 2.60 22.29 -3.38
N GLY A 140 3.35 22.22 -4.47
CA GLY A 140 3.40 21.08 -5.37
C GLY A 140 4.80 20.53 -5.54
N SER A 141 4.95 19.33 -6.11
CA SER A 141 6.23 18.84 -6.62
C SER A 141 6.68 19.59 -7.89
N SER A 142 5.76 20.32 -8.53
CA SER A 142 5.96 21.22 -9.66
C SER A 142 4.94 22.36 -9.62
N SER A 143 5.00 23.32 -10.56
CA SER A 143 3.98 24.36 -10.66
C SER A 143 2.66 23.81 -11.18
N GLY A 144 1.55 24.30 -10.62
CA GLY A 144 0.20 23.88 -10.97
C GLY A 144 -0.85 24.93 -10.64
N THR A 145 -2.11 24.60 -10.88
CA THR A 145 -3.27 25.46 -10.62
C THR A 145 -4.30 24.69 -9.81
N LEU A 146 -4.82 25.31 -8.76
CA LEU A 146 -5.85 24.78 -7.86
C LEU A 146 -7.07 25.70 -7.87
N ALA A 147 -8.27 25.16 -8.07
CA ALA A 147 -9.52 25.87 -7.85
C ALA A 147 -10.32 25.22 -6.71
N LEU A 148 -11.18 26.02 -6.08
CA LEU A 148 -12.06 25.59 -4.99
C LEU A 148 -13.51 25.79 -5.42
N TRP A 149 -14.29 24.69 -5.40
CA TRP A 149 -15.68 24.68 -5.82
C TRP A 149 -16.60 24.18 -4.69
N PRO A 150 -17.13 25.08 -3.84
CA PRO A 150 -18.13 24.69 -2.85
C PRO A 150 -19.44 24.24 -3.51
N ILE A 151 -20.06 23.18 -2.97
CA ILE A 151 -21.24 22.52 -3.52
C ILE A 151 -22.34 22.38 -2.45
N ASP A 152 -23.60 22.47 -2.87
CA ASP A 152 -24.77 21.99 -2.15
C ASP A 152 -25.11 20.58 -2.64
N THR A 153 -24.59 19.54 -1.97
CA THR A 153 -24.82 18.14 -2.38
C THR A 153 -26.25 17.68 -2.12
N ALA A 154 -26.99 18.35 -1.23
CA ALA A 154 -28.38 18.05 -0.89
C ALA A 154 -29.36 18.66 -1.88
N SER A 155 -28.94 19.58 -2.75
CA SER A 155 -29.81 20.25 -3.73
C SER A 155 -30.57 19.25 -4.60
N GLU A 156 -31.85 19.56 -4.88
CA GLU A 156 -32.66 18.81 -5.83
C GLU A 156 -32.35 19.15 -7.29
N ASN A 157 -31.60 20.23 -7.55
CA ASN A 157 -31.14 20.63 -8.88
C ASN A 157 -29.99 19.74 -9.35
N LYS A 158 -30.30 18.59 -9.96
CA LYS A 158 -29.35 17.58 -10.37
C LYS A 158 -28.94 17.68 -11.84
N ASN A 159 -27.68 17.42 -12.14
CA ASN A 159 -27.18 17.26 -13.49
C ASN A 159 -27.57 15.87 -14.06
N GLN A 160 -27.26 15.66 -15.34
CA GLN A 160 -27.60 14.41 -16.04
C GLN A 160 -26.95 13.14 -15.46
N TRP A 161 -25.94 13.26 -14.61
CA TRP A 161 -25.22 12.16 -13.95
C TRP A 161 -25.62 12.02 -12.46
N GLY A 162 -26.59 12.81 -11.99
CA GLY A 162 -27.11 12.77 -10.62
C GLY A 162 -26.35 13.63 -9.61
N GLY A 163 -25.27 14.31 -10.01
CA GLY A 163 -24.58 15.30 -9.18
C GLY A 163 -25.37 16.60 -9.05
N SER A 164 -25.01 17.45 -8.09
CA SER A 164 -25.62 18.77 -7.92
C SER A 164 -25.22 19.73 -9.03
N ASN A 165 -26.14 20.60 -9.49
CA ASN A 165 -25.84 21.77 -10.31
C ASN A 165 -25.56 23.02 -9.45
N ASP A 166 -25.86 22.98 -8.14
CA ASP A 166 -25.67 24.11 -7.24
C ASP A 166 -24.24 24.13 -6.72
N VAL A 167 -23.32 24.48 -7.64
CA VAL A 167 -21.88 24.60 -7.46
C VAL A 167 -21.48 26.07 -7.53
N GLN A 168 -20.73 26.53 -6.53
CA GLN A 168 -20.17 27.87 -6.53
C GLN A 168 -18.71 27.85 -7.01
N TYR A 169 -18.48 28.28 -8.25
CA TYR A 169 -17.13 28.31 -8.84
C TYR A 169 -16.31 29.49 -8.31
N LEU A 170 -15.33 29.22 -7.44
CA LEU A 170 -14.40 30.24 -6.96
C LEU A 170 -13.16 30.33 -7.86
N ALA A 171 -12.40 31.40 -7.69
CA ALA A 171 -11.19 31.65 -8.50
C ALA A 171 -10.16 30.54 -8.35
N ALA A 172 -9.50 30.21 -9.47
CA ALA A 172 -8.33 29.33 -9.47
C ALA A 172 -7.04 30.13 -9.17
N TYR A 173 -6.13 29.54 -8.42
CA TYR A 173 -4.84 30.13 -8.04
C TYR A 173 -3.69 29.20 -8.44
N ASP A 174 -2.57 29.82 -8.85
CA ASP A 174 -1.35 29.09 -9.17
C ASP A 174 -0.52 28.83 -7.92
N PHE A 175 0.03 27.62 -7.83
CA PHE A 175 1.01 27.21 -6.82
C PHE A 175 2.31 26.73 -7.48
N ASP A 176 3.38 26.58 -6.71
CA ASP A 176 4.66 26.03 -7.17
C ASP A 176 5.29 25.13 -6.09
N THR A 177 6.59 24.90 -6.16
CA THR A 177 7.33 24.02 -5.21
C THR A 177 7.56 24.63 -3.83
N SER A 178 7.18 25.91 -3.62
CA SER A 178 7.24 26.58 -2.33
C SER A 178 5.85 26.70 -1.69
N TRP A 179 5.79 26.70 -0.37
CA TRP A 179 4.53 26.91 0.33
C TRP A 179 3.94 28.28 0.01
N LYS A 180 2.69 28.30 -0.44
CA LYS A 180 1.90 29.50 -0.73
C LYS A 180 0.63 29.51 0.07
N THR A 181 0.25 30.69 0.55
CA THR A 181 -1.07 30.90 1.15
C THR A 181 -2.07 31.29 0.07
N LEU A 182 -3.09 30.48 -0.14
CA LEU A 182 -4.24 30.79 -0.98
C LEU A 182 -5.40 31.26 -0.12
N THR A 183 -6.14 32.28 -0.58
CA THR A 183 -7.27 32.84 0.17
C THR A 183 -8.43 33.13 -0.77
N TRP A 184 -9.61 32.58 -0.42
CA TRP A 184 -10.88 32.85 -1.09
C TRP A 184 -11.82 33.59 -0.14
N HIS A 185 -12.39 34.69 -0.62
CA HIS A 185 -13.48 35.41 0.05
C HIS A 185 -14.75 35.22 -0.76
N PHE A 186 -15.80 34.70 -0.16
CA PHE A 186 -17.07 34.45 -0.86
C PHE A 186 -18.27 34.57 0.07
N SER A 187 -19.43 34.90 -0.52
CA SER A 187 -20.73 34.74 0.17
C SER A 187 -21.36 33.47 -0.36
N ALA A 188 -21.80 32.58 0.53
CA ALA A 188 -22.41 31.30 0.13
C ALA A 188 -23.68 31.54 -0.70
N GLN A 189 -23.70 31.06 -1.94
CA GLN A 189 -24.87 31.20 -2.81
C GLN A 189 -25.93 30.16 -2.50
N PHE A 190 -25.53 29.03 -1.91
CA PHE A 190 -26.37 27.88 -1.54
C PHE A 190 -26.04 27.45 -0.10
N PRO A 191 -26.80 26.52 0.52
CA PRO A 191 -26.37 25.85 1.75
C PRO A 191 -25.26 24.84 1.47
N LEU A 192 -24.04 25.36 1.25
CA LEU A 192 -22.86 24.58 0.79
C LEU A 192 -22.39 23.61 1.89
N ASP A 193 -22.31 22.32 1.58
CA ASP A 193 -21.95 21.25 2.53
C ASP A 193 -20.68 20.47 2.14
N GLU A 194 -20.12 20.75 0.95
CA GLU A 194 -18.90 20.11 0.45
C GLU A 194 -18.01 21.11 -0.29
N PHE A 195 -16.71 20.93 -0.22
CA PHE A 195 -15.72 21.65 -1.00
C PHE A 195 -14.99 20.70 -1.95
N ASP A 196 -15.07 20.97 -3.25
CA ASP A 196 -14.27 20.29 -4.26
C ASP A 196 -12.99 21.07 -4.53
N PHE A 197 -11.85 20.44 -4.28
CA PHE A 197 -10.53 20.92 -4.66
C PHE A 197 -10.20 20.32 -6.02
N VAL A 198 -10.12 21.16 -7.06
CA VAL A 198 -9.96 20.71 -8.45
C VAL A 198 -8.60 21.12 -9.00
N PHE A 199 -7.85 20.16 -9.54
CA PHE A 199 -6.45 20.30 -10.00
C PHE A 199 -6.11 19.39 -11.18
N GLY A 200 -7.08 19.05 -12.03
CA GLY A 200 -6.95 18.03 -13.09
C GLY A 200 -5.82 18.26 -14.09
N CYS A 201 -5.42 19.52 -14.31
CA CYS A 201 -4.30 19.83 -15.19
C CYS A 201 -2.91 19.59 -14.57
N TYR A 202 -2.86 18.99 -13.36
CA TYR A 202 -1.64 18.75 -12.60
C TYR A 202 -1.30 17.26 -12.51
N GLY A 203 -0.01 16.95 -12.65
CA GLY A 203 0.54 15.62 -12.42
C GLY A 203 1.68 15.69 -11.42
N GLY A 204 1.63 14.86 -10.36
CA GLY A 204 2.60 14.84 -9.27
C GLY A 204 1.97 14.97 -7.89
N ASP A 205 2.74 15.40 -6.90
CA ASP A 205 2.29 15.57 -5.53
C ASP A 205 1.87 17.02 -5.25
N ILE A 206 0.68 17.19 -4.63
CA ILE A 206 0.22 18.44 -4.06
C ILE A 206 0.11 18.25 -2.55
N PHE A 207 0.54 19.25 -1.78
CA PHE A 207 0.47 19.24 -0.31
C PHE A 207 -0.44 20.36 0.17
N PHE A 208 -1.42 20.02 1.02
CA PHE A 208 -2.31 20.96 1.70
C PHE A 208 -1.99 21.01 3.18
N ASP A 209 -2.02 22.21 3.76
CA ASP A 209 -1.79 22.41 5.18
C ASP A 209 -2.49 23.68 5.67
N ASP A 210 -2.67 23.81 6.99
CA ASP A 210 -3.22 24.99 7.66
C ASP A 210 -4.54 25.51 7.05
N LEU A 211 -5.52 24.62 6.87
CA LEU A 211 -6.82 24.97 6.31
C LEU A 211 -7.67 25.76 7.31
N VAL A 212 -8.07 26.97 6.97
CA VAL A 212 -8.90 27.81 7.83
C VAL A 212 -10.13 28.29 7.08
N LEU A 213 -11.31 27.88 7.53
CA LEU A 213 -12.61 28.37 7.05
C LEU A 213 -13.32 29.11 8.17
N THR A 214 -13.50 30.41 8.04
CA THR A 214 -14.21 31.22 9.03
C THR A 214 -15.39 31.96 8.41
N ALA A 215 -16.45 32.13 9.18
CA ALA A 215 -17.57 32.98 8.79
C ALA A 215 -17.27 34.44 9.17
N GLU A 216 -17.80 35.39 8.43
CA GLU A 216 -17.69 36.81 8.75
C GLU A 216 -18.14 37.11 10.20
N GLY A 217 -17.26 37.75 10.97
CA GLY A 217 -17.49 38.09 12.38
C GLY A 217 -17.27 36.94 13.36
N SER A 218 -16.62 35.84 12.92
CA SER A 218 -16.25 34.69 13.76
C SER A 218 -14.79 34.30 13.53
N ASP A 219 -14.07 34.01 14.62
CA ASP A 219 -12.70 33.51 14.58
C ASP A 219 -12.64 31.96 14.69
N THR A 220 -13.82 31.29 14.72
CA THR A 220 -13.87 29.83 14.84
C THR A 220 -13.60 29.19 13.48
N ASN A 221 -12.57 28.35 13.42
CA ASN A 221 -12.30 27.51 12.24
C ASN A 221 -13.37 26.42 12.12
N ILE A 222 -13.96 26.27 10.94
CA ILE A 222 -15.00 25.27 10.64
C ILE A 222 -14.35 23.95 10.17
N ILE A 223 -13.10 23.98 9.67
CA ILE A 223 -12.38 22.81 9.21
C ILE A 223 -11.94 21.96 10.39
N VAL A 224 -12.19 20.64 10.30
CA VAL A 224 -11.73 19.63 11.28
C VAL A 224 -10.33 19.16 10.88
N ASN A 225 -9.44 19.03 11.85
CA ASN A 225 -8.04 18.63 11.63
C ASN A 225 -7.30 19.52 10.60
N PRO A 226 -7.30 20.85 10.77
CA PRO A 226 -6.87 21.80 9.74
C PRO A 226 -5.38 21.74 9.39
N GLY A 227 -4.52 21.32 10.32
CA GLY A 227 -3.07 21.16 10.16
C GLY A 227 -2.64 19.69 10.03
N PHE A 228 -3.58 18.76 9.90
CA PHE A 228 -3.34 17.32 9.72
C PHE A 228 -2.53 16.64 10.83
N GLU A 229 -2.49 17.21 12.04
CA GLU A 229 -1.77 16.66 13.20
C GLU A 229 -2.43 15.41 13.79
N SER A 230 -3.60 15.05 13.33
CA SER A 230 -4.30 13.78 13.61
C SER A 230 -4.41 12.94 12.32
N PRO A 231 -4.25 11.60 12.37
CA PRO A 231 -4.38 10.73 11.20
C PRO A 231 -5.82 10.61 10.67
N VAL A 232 -6.76 11.44 11.17
CA VAL A 232 -8.18 11.39 10.79
C VAL A 232 -8.41 12.09 9.47
N THR A 233 -8.83 11.32 8.47
CA THR A 233 -9.20 11.80 7.12
C THR A 233 -10.67 11.57 6.78
N SER A 234 -11.55 11.39 7.78
CA SER A 234 -12.96 11.01 7.56
C SER A 234 -13.79 12.03 6.79
N HIS A 235 -13.35 13.30 6.73
CA HIS A 235 -14.01 14.36 5.96
C HIS A 235 -13.52 14.42 4.50
N TRP A 236 -12.45 13.71 4.17
CA TRP A 236 -11.83 13.72 2.85
C TRP A 236 -12.27 12.51 2.03
N GLU A 237 -12.73 12.75 0.82
CA GLU A 237 -13.12 11.69 -0.11
C GLU A 237 -12.54 11.96 -1.50
N LYS A 238 -12.32 10.89 -2.26
CA LYS A 238 -12.04 10.95 -3.70
C LYS A 238 -13.25 10.45 -4.49
N ILE A 239 -13.43 10.95 -5.70
CA ILE A 239 -14.46 10.44 -6.58
C ILE A 239 -14.08 9.01 -7.01
N GLY A 240 -15.01 8.07 -6.82
CA GLY A 240 -14.75 6.63 -6.99
C GLY A 240 -14.31 6.18 -8.39
N TRP A 241 -14.54 6.99 -9.45
CA TRP A 241 -14.08 6.70 -10.82
C TRP A 241 -12.68 7.27 -11.13
N GLN A 242 -12.10 8.10 -10.25
CA GLN A 242 -10.77 8.69 -10.43
C GLN A 242 -9.68 7.78 -9.86
N ALA A 243 -9.27 6.76 -10.61
CA ALA A 243 -8.24 5.80 -10.18
C ALA A 243 -6.84 6.43 -10.02
N GLY A 244 -6.56 7.56 -10.69
CA GLY A 244 -5.25 8.23 -10.69
C GLY A 244 -5.06 9.25 -9.57
N VAL A 245 -5.98 9.37 -8.60
CA VAL A 245 -5.86 10.26 -7.44
C VAL A 245 -5.80 9.44 -6.16
N SER A 246 -4.83 9.73 -5.31
CA SER A 246 -4.74 9.22 -3.94
C SER A 246 -4.38 10.35 -2.98
N PHE A 247 -4.67 10.20 -1.70
CA PHE A 247 -4.26 11.16 -0.68
C PHE A 247 -3.92 10.46 0.63
N GLN A 248 -2.98 11.04 1.38
CA GLN A 248 -2.56 10.58 2.71
C GLN A 248 -1.96 11.73 3.52
N ILE A 249 -2.01 11.64 4.85
CA ILE A 249 -1.27 12.56 5.74
C ILE A 249 0.19 12.13 5.76
N VAL A 250 1.10 13.09 5.57
CA VAL A 250 2.54 12.87 5.55
C VAL A 250 3.26 13.90 6.41
N THR A 251 4.40 13.52 6.93
CA THR A 251 5.33 14.42 7.63
C THR A 251 5.99 15.38 6.63
N THR A 252 6.03 16.65 6.94
CA THR A 252 6.50 17.71 6.02
C THR A 252 7.91 18.22 6.30
N SER A 253 8.52 17.84 7.40
CA SER A 253 9.90 18.18 7.74
C SER A 253 10.69 16.95 8.17
N SER A 254 11.98 16.94 7.89
CA SER A 254 12.89 15.85 8.30
C SER A 254 13.03 15.75 9.82
N LYS A 255 12.91 16.88 10.54
CA LYS A 255 12.90 16.90 12.02
C LYS A 255 11.65 16.22 12.56
N ALA A 256 10.47 16.48 11.98
CA ALA A 256 9.23 15.86 12.39
C ALA A 256 9.23 14.33 12.12
N ASP A 257 9.89 13.88 11.06
CA ASP A 257 10.10 12.44 10.80
C ASP A 257 10.92 11.79 11.93
N LEU A 258 11.88 12.50 12.52
CA LEU A 258 12.60 12.04 13.70
C LEU A 258 11.69 12.05 14.94
N ASP A 259 10.90 13.08 15.17
CA ASP A 259 9.99 13.19 16.31
C ASP A 259 8.93 12.07 16.28
N ASP A 260 8.40 11.74 15.09
CA ASP A 260 7.51 10.61 14.88
C ASP A 260 8.20 9.27 15.16
N ALA A 261 9.43 9.08 14.68
CA ALA A 261 10.21 7.88 14.96
C ALA A 261 10.46 7.70 16.47
N ILE A 262 10.78 8.77 17.19
CA ILE A 262 10.95 8.78 18.65
C ILE A 262 9.65 8.38 19.35
N SER A 263 8.52 8.94 18.92
CA SER A 263 7.21 8.66 19.50
C SER A 263 6.82 7.18 19.33
N ALA A 264 6.97 6.64 18.12
CA ALA A 264 6.73 5.23 17.82
C ALA A 264 7.67 4.30 18.62
N ALA A 265 8.93 4.66 18.77
CA ALA A 265 9.91 3.89 19.53
C ALA A 265 9.59 3.84 21.03
N ARG A 266 9.09 4.93 21.61
CA ARG A 266 8.61 4.97 23.01
C ARG A 266 7.43 4.02 23.22
N GLU A 267 6.52 3.91 22.27
CA GLU A 267 5.42 2.95 22.33
C GLU A 267 5.93 1.51 22.32
N VAL A 268 6.93 1.19 21.50
CA VAL A 268 7.60 -0.11 21.49
C VAL A 268 8.24 -0.42 22.85
N LEU A 269 8.90 0.57 23.49
CA LEU A 269 9.46 0.40 24.83
C LEU A 269 8.39 0.07 25.88
N LEU A 270 7.23 0.72 25.82
CA LEU A 270 6.12 0.45 26.73
C LEU A 270 5.58 -0.99 26.54
N GLN A 271 5.37 -1.41 25.31
CA GLN A 271 4.91 -2.77 25.00
C GLN A 271 5.92 -3.84 25.41
N ALA A 272 7.22 -3.56 25.30
CA ALA A 272 8.30 -4.48 25.65
C ALA A 272 8.76 -4.40 27.11
N ALA A 273 8.15 -3.57 27.95
CA ALA A 273 8.61 -3.31 29.32
C ALA A 273 8.67 -4.55 30.23
N SER A 274 7.80 -5.53 30.01
CA SER A 274 7.71 -6.77 30.79
C SER A 274 8.57 -7.92 30.25
N LEU A 275 9.26 -7.76 29.13
CA LEU A 275 10.06 -8.81 28.51
C LEU A 275 11.32 -9.08 29.37
N THR A 276 11.56 -10.35 29.70
CA THR A 276 12.68 -10.82 30.55
C THR A 276 13.74 -11.59 29.77
N ARG A 277 13.46 -12.00 28.55
CA ARG A 277 14.40 -12.65 27.63
C ARG A 277 15.64 -11.78 27.44
N GLN A 278 16.84 -12.37 27.52
CA GLN A 278 18.11 -11.65 27.49
C GLN A 278 18.26 -10.79 26.24
N GLU A 279 17.90 -11.33 25.06
CA GLU A 279 17.99 -10.63 23.78
C GLU A 279 17.03 -9.42 23.72
N ALA A 280 15.83 -9.53 24.30
CA ALA A 280 14.91 -8.42 24.42
C ALA A 280 15.40 -7.34 25.39
N VAL A 281 16.05 -7.74 26.50
CA VAL A 281 16.66 -6.79 27.45
C VAL A 281 17.80 -6.03 26.79
N GLU A 282 18.65 -6.70 26.02
CA GLU A 282 19.75 -6.07 25.28
C GLU A 282 19.22 -5.11 24.21
N ALA A 283 18.21 -5.52 23.44
CA ALA A 283 17.56 -4.67 22.43
C ALA A 283 16.88 -3.44 23.07
N ARG A 284 16.25 -3.60 24.25
CA ARG A 284 15.65 -2.48 24.98
C ARG A 284 16.72 -1.47 25.43
N GLN A 285 17.84 -1.93 26.00
CA GLN A 285 18.95 -1.05 26.39
C GLN A 285 19.55 -0.32 25.19
N ALA A 286 19.66 -1.00 24.05
CA ALA A 286 20.14 -0.39 22.80
C ALA A 286 19.18 0.71 22.30
N LEU A 287 17.87 0.46 22.34
CA LEU A 287 16.86 1.45 21.96
C LEU A 287 16.83 2.65 22.92
N GLU A 288 16.93 2.43 24.22
CA GLU A 288 17.02 3.50 25.22
C GLU A 288 18.23 4.40 24.98
N ALA A 289 19.37 3.82 24.61
CA ALA A 289 20.58 4.59 24.28
C ALA A 289 20.39 5.44 22.99
N VAL A 290 19.81 4.85 21.93
CA VAL A 290 19.54 5.55 20.68
C VAL A 290 18.53 6.67 20.88
N LEU A 291 17.46 6.45 21.67
CA LEU A 291 16.48 7.48 22.00
C LEU A 291 17.10 8.65 22.76
N HIS A 292 17.99 8.36 23.72
CA HIS A 292 18.68 9.42 24.46
C HIS A 292 19.52 10.33 23.56
N GLU A 293 20.17 9.77 22.53
CA GLU A 293 20.89 10.56 21.51
C GLU A 293 19.93 11.34 20.63
N ALA A 294 18.88 10.69 20.12
CA ALA A 294 17.90 11.26 19.20
C ALA A 294 17.09 12.42 19.82
N GLU A 295 16.70 12.33 21.09
CA GLU A 295 15.93 13.35 21.80
C GLU A 295 16.70 14.68 21.99
N THR A 296 18.01 14.63 21.92
CA THR A 296 18.89 15.80 22.03
C THR A 296 19.53 16.19 20.70
N PHE A 297 19.20 15.47 19.63
CA PHE A 297 19.80 15.68 18.32
C PHE A 297 19.34 17.00 17.71
N TYR A 298 20.30 17.83 17.32
CA TYR A 298 20.07 19.08 16.61
C TYR A 298 21.09 19.27 15.49
N THR A 299 20.63 19.65 14.32
CA THR A 299 21.46 19.94 13.16
C THR A 299 20.78 20.96 12.26
N GLU A 300 21.58 21.68 11.43
CA GLU A 300 21.08 22.54 10.35
C GLU A 300 20.93 21.75 9.02
N ASP A 301 21.33 20.48 8.99
CA ASP A 301 21.23 19.61 7.82
C ASP A 301 19.99 18.70 7.92
N ASP A 302 18.96 19.02 7.17
CA ASP A 302 17.70 18.26 7.12
C ASP A 302 17.92 16.77 6.81
N ALA A 303 18.89 16.43 5.96
CA ALA A 303 19.19 15.04 5.64
C ALA A 303 19.71 14.24 6.84
N ALA A 304 20.35 14.91 7.80
CA ALA A 304 20.84 14.25 9.02
C ALA A 304 19.70 13.84 9.97
N TYR A 305 18.58 14.56 9.98
CA TYR A 305 17.39 14.14 10.74
C TYR A 305 16.80 12.85 10.22
N LEU A 306 16.75 12.64 8.88
CA LEU A 306 16.28 11.38 8.27
C LEU A 306 17.18 10.21 8.66
N VAL A 307 18.49 10.42 8.71
CA VAL A 307 19.45 9.38 9.13
C VAL A 307 19.25 9.03 10.61
N GLU A 308 18.99 10.01 11.46
CA GLU A 308 18.76 9.78 12.89
C GLU A 308 17.40 9.09 13.13
N ALA A 309 16.34 9.52 12.45
CA ALA A 309 15.04 8.86 12.46
C ALA A 309 15.13 7.37 12.09
N GLU A 310 15.94 7.08 11.07
CA GLU A 310 16.19 5.73 10.62
C GLU A 310 16.90 4.86 11.68
N LYS A 311 17.88 5.42 12.42
CA LYS A 311 18.52 4.71 13.55
C LYS A 311 17.50 4.37 14.64
N VAL A 312 16.62 5.31 14.97
CA VAL A 312 15.57 5.12 15.97
C VAL A 312 14.61 4.00 15.54
N ARG A 313 14.11 4.03 14.29
CA ARG A 313 13.23 2.99 13.75
C ARG A 313 13.87 1.63 13.78
N ASN A 314 15.15 1.53 13.45
CA ASN A 314 15.88 0.27 13.42
C ASN A 314 16.06 -0.31 14.83
N ALA A 315 16.44 0.51 15.79
CA ALA A 315 16.56 0.07 17.18
C ALA A 315 15.19 -0.36 17.74
N ALA A 316 14.11 0.37 17.39
CA ALA A 316 12.75 -0.01 17.75
C ALA A 316 12.33 -1.35 17.11
N ALA A 317 12.66 -1.60 15.85
CA ALA A 317 12.38 -2.87 15.18
C ALA A 317 13.12 -4.05 15.82
N GLN A 318 14.36 -3.85 16.26
CA GLN A 318 15.13 -4.88 16.99
C GLN A 318 14.47 -5.27 18.33
N LEU A 319 13.84 -4.35 19.03
CA LEU A 319 13.08 -4.65 20.24
C LEU A 319 11.70 -5.22 19.90
N ALA A 320 11.01 -4.65 18.94
CA ALA A 320 9.64 -5.02 18.55
C ALA A 320 9.50 -6.48 18.15
N GLN A 321 10.56 -7.09 17.57
CA GLN A 321 10.55 -8.52 17.20
C GLN A 321 10.30 -9.47 18.38
N TRP A 322 10.54 -9.03 19.61
CA TRP A 322 10.37 -9.84 20.82
C TRP A 322 9.01 -9.68 21.47
N ILE A 323 8.21 -8.70 21.05
CA ILE A 323 6.86 -8.49 21.60
C ILE A 323 5.98 -9.68 21.23
N GLY A 324 5.31 -10.27 22.22
CA GLY A 324 4.47 -11.46 22.03
C GLY A 324 5.22 -12.79 21.84
N VAL A 325 6.57 -12.78 21.85
CA VAL A 325 7.40 -13.99 21.73
C VAL A 325 7.63 -14.61 23.12
N PRO A 326 7.22 -15.88 23.35
CA PRO A 326 7.53 -16.57 24.61
C PRO A 326 9.04 -16.76 24.80
N ASP A 327 9.53 -16.70 26.04
CA ASP A 327 10.95 -16.90 26.37
C ASP A 327 11.50 -18.27 25.93
N SER A 328 10.62 -19.26 25.77
CA SER A 328 10.95 -20.62 25.33
C SER A 328 11.09 -20.77 23.81
N ALA A 329 10.71 -19.78 23.00
CA ALA A 329 10.80 -19.87 21.55
C ALA A 329 12.26 -19.77 21.09
N ASP A 330 12.64 -20.61 20.09
CA ASP A 330 13.97 -20.58 19.49
C ASP A 330 14.13 -19.33 18.60
N PRO A 331 15.04 -18.41 18.88
CA PRO A 331 15.27 -17.22 18.04
C PRO A 331 15.75 -17.55 16.62
N ASN A 332 16.34 -18.74 16.44
CA ASN A 332 16.82 -19.21 15.14
C ASN A 332 15.74 -19.95 14.33
N PHE A 333 14.55 -20.16 14.89
CA PHE A 333 13.41 -20.69 14.16
C PHE A 333 12.54 -19.55 13.63
N GLN A 334 12.76 -19.15 12.40
CA GLN A 334 12.02 -18.09 11.69
C GLN A 334 10.73 -18.65 11.10
N ILE A 335 9.59 -18.07 11.45
CA ILE A 335 8.27 -18.53 11.02
C ILE A 335 7.63 -17.48 10.12
N TYR A 336 6.99 -17.93 9.05
CA TYR A 336 6.31 -17.08 8.07
C TYR A 336 4.87 -17.57 7.89
N LEU A 337 3.92 -16.62 7.97
CA LEU A 337 2.51 -16.89 7.74
C LEU A 337 2.22 -16.69 6.26
N CYS A 338 1.54 -17.65 5.64
CA CYS A 338 1.15 -17.58 4.24
C CYS A 338 -0.38 -17.60 4.16
N PHE A 339 -0.99 -16.65 3.44
CA PHE A 339 -2.42 -16.64 3.22
C PHE A 339 -2.79 -16.07 1.85
N GLY A 340 -3.96 -16.44 1.36
CA GLY A 340 -4.42 -15.96 0.07
C GLY A 340 -5.43 -16.88 -0.60
N GLN A 341 -5.41 -16.90 -1.93
CA GLN A 341 -6.28 -17.77 -2.71
C GLN A 341 -5.46 -18.82 -3.49
N SER A 342 -5.96 -19.31 -4.62
CA SER A 342 -5.39 -20.47 -5.34
C SER A 342 -3.90 -20.35 -5.67
N ASN A 343 -3.38 -19.15 -5.95
CA ASN A 343 -1.95 -18.95 -6.19
C ASN A 343 -1.09 -19.01 -4.92
N MET A 344 -1.67 -18.84 -3.72
CA MET A 344 -0.98 -19.16 -2.47
C MET A 344 -1.25 -20.60 -2.04
N GLU A 345 -2.48 -21.10 -2.22
CA GLU A 345 -2.87 -22.47 -1.92
C GLU A 345 -2.02 -23.51 -2.66
N GLY A 346 -1.56 -23.17 -3.88
CA GLY A 346 -0.77 -24.03 -4.75
C GLY A 346 -1.62 -24.73 -5.80
N ASN A 347 -1.44 -24.32 -7.06
CA ASN A 347 -2.25 -24.84 -8.17
C ASN A 347 -1.45 -25.73 -9.12
N ALA A 348 -0.16 -25.48 -9.35
CA ALA A 348 0.64 -26.29 -10.25
C ALA A 348 1.00 -27.66 -9.65
N ARG A 349 0.96 -28.69 -10.48
CA ARG A 349 1.40 -30.02 -10.06
C ARG A 349 2.91 -29.98 -9.76
N PRO A 350 3.34 -30.41 -8.55
CA PRO A 350 4.74 -30.53 -8.23
C PRO A 350 5.43 -31.57 -9.12
N GLU A 351 6.67 -31.29 -9.51
CA GLU A 351 7.53 -32.17 -10.29
C GLU A 351 8.51 -32.91 -9.37
N THR A 352 9.27 -33.87 -9.90
CA THR A 352 10.22 -34.68 -9.11
C THR A 352 11.19 -33.80 -8.31
N GLN A 353 11.72 -32.73 -8.92
CA GLN A 353 12.63 -31.80 -8.26
C GLN A 353 12.01 -31.09 -7.04
N ASP A 354 10.69 -30.98 -6.97
CA ASP A 354 10.01 -30.29 -5.87
C ASP A 354 9.83 -31.21 -4.64
N TYR A 355 9.90 -32.52 -4.85
CA TYR A 355 9.91 -33.52 -3.76
C TYR A 355 11.31 -33.85 -3.28
N ASP A 356 12.33 -33.70 -4.16
CA ASP A 356 13.70 -34.08 -3.88
C ASP A 356 14.43 -32.96 -3.11
N ASN A 357 15.36 -33.40 -2.24
CA ASN A 357 16.31 -32.51 -1.53
C ASN A 357 15.64 -31.34 -0.80
N VAL A 358 14.46 -31.57 -0.22
CA VAL A 358 13.86 -30.57 0.68
C VAL A 358 14.71 -30.48 1.93
N PRO A 359 15.30 -29.28 2.23
CA PRO A 359 16.16 -29.14 3.41
C PRO A 359 15.40 -29.49 4.70
N GLU A 360 15.99 -30.27 5.60
CA GLU A 360 15.38 -30.61 6.88
C GLU A 360 15.07 -29.38 7.73
N ARG A 361 15.84 -28.31 7.56
CA ARG A 361 15.62 -27.02 8.23
C ARG A 361 14.45 -26.21 7.65
N PHE A 362 13.89 -26.64 6.51
CA PHE A 362 12.67 -26.06 5.96
C PHE A 362 11.46 -26.86 6.45
N LYS A 363 10.62 -26.23 7.26
CA LYS A 363 9.47 -26.84 7.93
C LYS A 363 8.14 -26.26 7.44
N VAL A 364 7.10 -27.09 7.52
CA VAL A 364 5.70 -26.65 7.39
C VAL A 364 4.92 -27.09 8.60
N MET A 365 4.11 -26.19 9.18
CA MET A 365 3.09 -26.58 10.14
C MET A 365 1.81 -26.89 9.38
N ALA A 366 1.29 -28.07 9.57
CA ALA A 366 0.01 -28.44 8.96
C ALA A 366 -1.13 -27.62 9.55
N ALA A 367 -1.81 -26.84 8.71
CA ALA A 367 -2.98 -26.06 9.11
C ALA A 367 -4.27 -26.90 9.16
N VAL A 368 -4.25 -28.08 8.57
CA VAL A 368 -5.34 -29.07 8.55
C VAL A 368 -4.77 -30.49 8.67
N ASP A 369 -5.60 -31.45 9.10
CA ASP A 369 -5.23 -32.85 9.04
C ASP A 369 -5.16 -33.34 7.59
N MET A 370 -4.13 -34.08 7.25
CA MET A 370 -3.91 -34.63 5.90
C MET A 370 -3.60 -36.14 6.01
N SER A 371 -4.12 -36.91 5.08
CA SER A 371 -3.83 -38.35 4.98
C SER A 371 -2.71 -38.67 4.01
N SER A 372 -2.43 -37.78 3.04
CA SER A 372 -1.36 -37.94 2.05
C SER A 372 -0.80 -36.58 1.62
N PRO A 373 0.43 -36.21 2.04
CA PRO A 373 1.22 -36.87 3.08
C PRO A 373 0.50 -36.88 4.43
N GLN A 374 0.81 -37.84 5.29
CA GLN A 374 0.18 -37.89 6.60
C GLN A 374 0.70 -36.78 7.50
N ARG A 375 -0.18 -35.85 7.88
CA ARG A 375 0.13 -34.73 8.77
C ARG A 375 -1.04 -34.44 9.69
N ARG A 376 -0.72 -34.06 10.92
CA ARG A 376 -1.70 -33.61 11.93
C ARG A 376 -1.67 -32.10 12.06
N LYS A 377 -2.83 -31.50 12.17
CA LYS A 377 -3.00 -30.08 12.41
C LYS A 377 -2.20 -29.60 13.62
N GLY A 378 -1.43 -28.53 13.46
CA GLY A 378 -0.62 -27.91 14.50
C GLY A 378 0.76 -28.55 14.73
N GLU A 379 1.12 -29.59 13.97
CA GLU A 379 2.43 -30.24 14.07
C GLU A 379 3.35 -29.82 12.91
N TRP A 380 4.67 -29.78 13.19
CA TRP A 380 5.72 -29.42 12.24
C TRP A 380 6.25 -30.64 11.48
N TYR A 381 6.45 -30.47 10.17
CA TYR A 381 6.97 -31.49 9.25
C TYR A 381 8.05 -30.87 8.35
N THR A 382 8.90 -31.70 7.73
CA THR A 382 9.70 -31.23 6.60
C THR A 382 8.75 -30.78 5.47
N ALA A 383 9.05 -29.63 4.87
CA ALA A 383 8.14 -28.94 3.96
C ALA A 383 8.12 -29.56 2.57
N ILE A 384 7.70 -30.82 2.47
CA ILE A 384 7.47 -31.52 1.20
C ILE A 384 6.09 -31.16 0.67
N PRO A 385 5.92 -30.77 -0.61
CA PRO A 385 4.62 -30.43 -1.18
C PRO A 385 3.58 -31.55 -1.02
N PRO A 386 2.27 -31.22 -0.87
CA PRO A 386 1.68 -29.90 -0.80
C PRO A 386 1.86 -29.27 0.59
N LEU A 387 2.00 -27.94 0.67
CA LEU A 387 2.20 -27.24 1.96
C LEU A 387 0.89 -26.79 2.59
N CYS A 388 -0.13 -26.45 1.80
CA CYS A 388 -1.39 -25.90 2.26
C CYS A 388 -2.35 -26.99 2.78
N ARG A 389 -2.93 -27.79 1.90
CA ARG A 389 -3.85 -28.89 2.24
C ARG A 389 -3.77 -30.03 1.22
N GLN A 390 -4.33 -31.18 1.58
CA GLN A 390 -4.33 -32.32 0.68
C GLN A 390 -5.02 -32.00 -0.66
N GLY A 391 -4.36 -32.36 -1.75
CA GLY A 391 -4.86 -32.16 -3.12
C GLY A 391 -4.49 -30.80 -3.72
N THR A 392 -3.81 -29.92 -2.99
CA THR A 392 -3.22 -28.71 -3.56
C THR A 392 -1.86 -29.01 -4.21
N GLY A 393 -1.28 -28.03 -4.89
CA GLY A 393 -0.05 -28.19 -5.65
C GLY A 393 1.13 -27.42 -5.07
N LEU A 394 2.03 -27.03 -5.97
CA LEU A 394 3.20 -26.20 -5.65
C LEU A 394 2.73 -24.76 -5.37
N THR A 395 3.24 -24.16 -4.32
CA THR A 395 2.95 -22.79 -3.84
C THR A 395 4.23 -21.93 -3.86
N PRO A 396 4.12 -20.60 -3.90
CA PRO A 396 5.29 -19.73 -3.73
C PRO A 396 6.08 -20.04 -2.44
N ALA A 397 5.40 -20.48 -1.37
CA ALA A 397 6.02 -20.81 -0.08
C ALA A 397 7.05 -21.94 -0.18
N ASP A 398 6.93 -22.88 -1.14
CA ASP A 398 7.91 -23.96 -1.35
C ASP A 398 9.31 -23.43 -1.65
N TYR A 399 9.41 -22.54 -2.63
CA TYR A 399 10.71 -21.97 -3.04
C TYR A 399 11.09 -20.74 -2.24
N PHE A 400 10.16 -20.11 -1.55
CA PHE A 400 10.47 -19.17 -0.50
C PHE A 400 11.31 -19.85 0.59
N GLY A 401 10.80 -20.89 1.23
CA GLY A 401 11.48 -21.52 2.35
C GLY A 401 12.79 -22.20 1.96
N ARG A 402 12.85 -22.85 0.79
CA ARG A 402 14.10 -23.45 0.27
C ARG A 402 15.18 -22.38 0.09
N THR A 403 14.85 -21.25 -0.52
CA THR A 403 15.79 -20.15 -0.76
C THR A 403 16.22 -19.48 0.55
N MET A 404 15.29 -19.32 1.50
CA MET A 404 15.59 -18.77 2.82
C MET A 404 16.64 -19.63 3.56
N VAL A 405 16.48 -20.96 3.61
CA VAL A 405 17.43 -21.83 4.30
C VAL A 405 18.75 -21.97 3.54
N GLU A 406 18.74 -21.88 2.21
CA GLU A 406 19.93 -21.92 1.39
C GLU A 406 20.85 -20.71 1.63
N ARG A 407 20.26 -19.52 1.82
CA ARG A 407 20.99 -18.25 1.87
C ARG A 407 21.22 -17.71 3.28
N GLN A 408 20.78 -18.41 4.32
CA GLN A 408 21.00 -18.05 5.72
C GLN A 408 21.98 -19.02 6.42
N SER A 409 22.41 -18.65 7.65
CA SER A 409 23.25 -19.50 8.49
C SER A 409 22.68 -20.91 8.63
N PRO A 410 23.51 -21.96 8.68
CA PRO A 410 23.07 -23.33 8.97
C PRO A 410 22.26 -23.49 10.25
N ASP A 411 22.39 -22.58 11.20
CA ASP A 411 21.66 -22.60 12.47
C ASP A 411 20.20 -22.14 12.32
N ILE A 412 19.86 -21.48 11.22
CA ILE A 412 18.51 -20.96 11.00
C ILE A 412 17.59 -22.06 10.48
N THR A 413 16.48 -22.27 11.16
CA THR A 413 15.34 -23.06 10.70
C THR A 413 14.25 -22.12 10.16
N VAL A 414 13.64 -22.47 9.05
CA VAL A 414 12.55 -21.70 8.42
C VAL A 414 11.28 -22.54 8.44
N GLY A 415 10.20 -21.98 8.97
CA GLY A 415 8.88 -22.59 8.99
C GLY A 415 7.86 -21.77 8.26
N VAL A 416 6.94 -22.42 7.57
CA VAL A 416 5.79 -21.78 6.93
C VAL A 416 4.49 -22.36 7.47
N ILE A 417 3.46 -21.52 7.53
CA ILE A 417 2.08 -21.92 7.83
C ILE A 417 1.23 -21.39 6.69
N ASP A 418 0.68 -22.30 5.87
CA ASP A 418 -0.08 -21.91 4.69
C ASP A 418 -1.58 -22.17 4.90
N VAL A 419 -2.36 -21.09 4.95
CA VAL A 419 -3.81 -21.09 5.05
C VAL A 419 -4.37 -20.28 3.89
N ALA A 420 -4.62 -20.95 2.78
CA ALA A 420 -5.15 -20.33 1.58
C ALA A 420 -6.36 -21.10 1.04
N VAL A 421 -7.27 -20.40 0.36
CA VAL A 421 -8.53 -20.97 -0.16
C VAL A 421 -8.71 -20.57 -1.62
N GLY A 422 -8.68 -21.55 -2.52
CA GLY A 422 -8.90 -21.32 -3.94
C GLY A 422 -10.20 -20.57 -4.22
N GLY A 423 -10.13 -19.50 -5.03
CA GLY A 423 -11.29 -18.69 -5.41
C GLY A 423 -11.78 -17.68 -4.35
N THR A 424 -11.14 -17.57 -3.19
CA THR A 424 -11.64 -16.66 -2.14
C THR A 424 -11.38 -15.18 -2.46
N SER A 425 -12.38 -14.33 -2.21
CA SER A 425 -12.18 -12.89 -2.00
C SER A 425 -11.45 -12.65 -0.68
N ILE A 426 -10.83 -11.47 -0.52
CA ILE A 426 -10.27 -11.03 0.76
C ILE A 426 -11.30 -11.06 1.90
N ARG A 427 -12.59 -10.96 1.60
CA ARG A 427 -13.70 -11.11 2.57
C ARG A 427 -13.70 -12.45 3.29
N GLY A 428 -13.13 -13.50 2.67
CA GLY A 428 -12.94 -14.81 3.31
C GLY A 428 -11.99 -14.78 4.51
N PHE A 429 -11.14 -13.75 4.62
CA PHE A 429 -10.24 -13.51 5.75
C PHE A 429 -10.71 -12.39 6.69
N MET A 430 -11.90 -11.84 6.49
CA MET A 430 -12.52 -10.82 7.36
C MET A 430 -13.58 -11.50 8.23
N GLU A 431 -13.32 -11.65 9.54
CA GLU A 431 -14.20 -12.40 10.45
C GLU A 431 -15.63 -11.87 10.51
N GLU A 432 -15.81 -10.56 10.35
CA GLU A 432 -17.11 -9.91 10.31
C GLU A 432 -17.91 -10.16 9.02
N LEU A 433 -17.23 -10.53 7.93
CA LEU A 433 -17.84 -10.73 6.62
C LEU A 433 -17.86 -12.20 6.17
N VAL A 434 -16.97 -13.04 6.70
CA VAL A 434 -16.75 -14.41 6.20
C VAL A 434 -18.02 -15.26 6.26
N GLY A 435 -18.82 -15.12 7.31
CA GLY A 435 -20.05 -15.92 7.47
C GLY A 435 -21.08 -15.67 6.36
N GLU A 436 -21.39 -14.40 6.08
CA GLU A 436 -22.29 -14.00 5.01
C GLU A 436 -21.70 -14.32 3.63
N TYR A 437 -20.40 -14.05 3.44
CA TYR A 437 -19.69 -14.32 2.21
C TYR A 437 -19.77 -15.81 1.85
N VAL A 438 -19.40 -16.71 2.77
CA VAL A 438 -19.44 -18.17 2.54
C VAL A 438 -20.87 -18.67 2.30
N ALA A 439 -21.86 -18.13 3.02
CA ALA A 439 -23.26 -18.54 2.85
C ALA A 439 -23.78 -18.33 1.42
N GLY A 440 -23.32 -17.25 0.76
CA GLY A 440 -23.70 -16.90 -0.61
C GLY A 440 -22.99 -17.70 -1.71
N GLU A 441 -21.92 -18.43 -1.37
CA GLU A 441 -21.05 -19.07 -2.34
C GLU A 441 -21.52 -20.48 -2.74
N ALA A 442 -20.91 -21.02 -3.82
CA ALA A 442 -21.19 -22.36 -4.33
C ALA A 442 -20.68 -23.47 -3.40
N ASP A 443 -21.27 -24.68 -3.48
CA ASP A 443 -20.96 -25.79 -2.59
C ASP A 443 -19.49 -26.26 -2.66
N TRP A 444 -18.85 -26.18 -3.83
CA TRP A 444 -17.43 -26.52 -3.94
C TRP A 444 -16.56 -25.56 -3.10
N PHE A 445 -16.88 -24.26 -3.11
CA PHE A 445 -16.17 -23.25 -2.32
C PHE A 445 -16.42 -23.45 -0.81
N LYS A 446 -17.68 -23.72 -0.43
CA LYS A 446 -18.04 -24.09 0.96
C LYS A 446 -17.26 -25.30 1.44
N SER A 447 -17.04 -26.29 0.57
CA SER A 447 -16.22 -27.46 0.90
C SER A 447 -14.76 -27.11 1.17
N TYR A 448 -14.18 -26.13 0.44
CA TYR A 448 -12.83 -25.65 0.71
C TYR A 448 -12.76 -24.88 2.04
N MET A 449 -13.70 -23.97 2.25
CA MET A 449 -13.80 -23.20 3.50
C MET A 449 -14.01 -24.08 4.73
N SER A 450 -14.75 -25.17 4.61
CA SER A 450 -15.00 -26.11 5.71
C SER A 450 -13.73 -26.80 6.23
N SER A 451 -12.66 -26.91 5.40
CA SER A 451 -11.35 -27.39 5.84
C SER A 451 -10.74 -26.52 6.93
N TYR A 452 -11.17 -25.27 7.01
CA TYR A 452 -10.73 -24.25 7.98
C TYR A 452 -11.87 -23.82 8.93
N ASP A 453 -12.83 -24.72 9.20
CA ASP A 453 -14.00 -24.45 10.05
C ASP A 453 -14.80 -23.21 9.59
N ASN A 454 -14.81 -22.94 8.26
CA ASN A 454 -15.39 -21.77 7.59
C ASN A 454 -14.81 -20.41 8.04
N ASN A 455 -13.64 -20.41 8.68
CA ASN A 455 -12.94 -19.20 9.10
C ASN A 455 -11.41 -19.37 8.93
N PRO A 456 -10.86 -19.18 7.72
CA PRO A 456 -9.43 -19.34 7.47
C PRO A 456 -8.58 -18.31 8.24
N PHE A 457 -9.09 -17.10 8.50
CA PHE A 457 -8.39 -16.13 9.34
C PHE A 457 -8.14 -16.69 10.75
N ARG A 458 -9.21 -17.18 11.41
CA ARG A 458 -9.09 -17.76 12.76
C ARG A 458 -8.16 -18.98 12.76
N ARG A 459 -8.23 -19.82 11.72
CA ARG A 459 -7.33 -20.95 11.57
C ARG A 459 -5.87 -20.49 11.49
N LEU A 460 -5.57 -19.45 10.72
CA LEU A 460 -4.22 -18.90 10.59
C LEU A 460 -3.72 -18.38 11.95
N VAL A 461 -4.55 -17.62 12.68
CA VAL A 461 -4.25 -17.11 14.03
C VAL A 461 -3.98 -18.24 15.00
N ASP A 462 -4.83 -19.28 15.02
CA ASP A 462 -4.67 -20.41 15.96
C ASP A 462 -3.36 -21.19 15.70
N MET A 463 -3.03 -21.43 14.43
CA MET A 463 -1.77 -22.10 14.06
C MET A 463 -0.57 -21.21 14.39
N ALA A 464 -0.66 -19.92 14.15
CA ALA A 464 0.38 -18.97 14.49
C ALA A 464 0.65 -18.90 16.00
N LYS A 465 -0.39 -18.89 16.84
CA LYS A 465 -0.26 -18.96 18.32
C LYS A 465 0.41 -20.25 18.80
N ILE A 466 0.16 -21.38 18.12
CA ILE A 466 0.89 -22.62 18.40
C ILE A 466 2.35 -22.46 17.99
N ALA A 467 2.60 -21.90 16.80
CA ALA A 467 3.95 -21.75 16.23
C ALA A 467 4.83 -20.80 17.04
N GLN A 468 4.29 -19.74 17.62
CA GLN A 468 5.02 -18.80 18.49
C GLN A 468 5.66 -19.49 19.71
N ARG A 469 5.21 -20.68 20.09
CA ARG A 469 5.85 -21.47 21.16
C ARG A 469 7.18 -22.08 20.73
N TYR A 470 7.42 -22.16 19.43
CA TYR A 470 8.60 -22.82 18.86
C TYR A 470 9.61 -21.84 18.27
N GLY A 471 9.16 -20.73 17.72
CA GLY A 471 10.01 -19.79 17.01
C GLY A 471 9.38 -18.41 16.89
N ILE A 472 9.98 -17.58 16.04
CA ILE A 472 9.64 -16.16 15.89
C ILE A 472 8.98 -15.93 14.54
N ILE A 473 7.79 -15.31 14.52
CA ILE A 473 7.14 -14.89 13.29
C ILE A 473 7.90 -13.67 12.74
N ARG A 474 8.42 -13.79 11.50
CA ARG A 474 9.29 -12.79 10.86
C ARG A 474 8.68 -12.09 9.65
N GLY A 475 7.54 -12.58 9.15
CA GLY A 475 6.90 -11.98 7.98
C GLY A 475 5.63 -12.71 7.60
N ILE A 476 4.85 -12.06 6.75
CA ILE A 476 3.59 -12.57 6.20
C ILE A 476 3.69 -12.53 4.67
N LEU A 477 3.40 -13.67 4.03
CA LEU A 477 3.33 -13.81 2.58
C LEU A 477 1.86 -13.87 2.17
N MET A 478 1.49 -13.04 1.21
CA MET A 478 0.13 -12.99 0.68
C MET A 478 0.14 -13.13 -0.85
N HIS A 479 -0.74 -13.98 -1.38
CA HIS A 479 -1.04 -14.00 -2.81
C HIS A 479 -2.54 -14.13 -2.99
N GLN A 480 -3.20 -12.99 -3.21
CA GLN A 480 -4.66 -12.89 -3.31
C GLN A 480 -5.02 -11.63 -4.10
N GLY A 481 -6.08 -11.69 -4.89
CA GLY A 481 -6.59 -10.53 -5.60
C GLY A 481 -7.34 -10.86 -6.89
N GLU A 482 -7.22 -12.07 -7.43
CA GLU A 482 -7.88 -12.46 -8.68
C GLU A 482 -9.42 -12.37 -8.55
N THR A 483 -9.96 -12.82 -7.41
CA THR A 483 -11.39 -12.73 -7.12
C THR A 483 -11.85 -11.29 -6.83
N ASP A 484 -10.95 -10.45 -6.37
CA ASP A 484 -11.19 -9.03 -6.07
C ASP A 484 -10.71 -8.09 -7.20
N ASN A 485 -10.43 -8.61 -8.39
CA ASN A 485 -9.95 -7.83 -9.53
C ASN A 485 -10.89 -6.65 -9.83
N GLY A 486 -10.34 -5.42 -9.76
CA GLY A 486 -11.09 -4.18 -9.94
C GLY A 486 -11.80 -3.65 -8.69
N ASN A 487 -11.63 -4.30 -7.53
CA ASN A 487 -12.16 -3.80 -6.27
C ASN A 487 -11.22 -2.73 -5.67
N SER A 488 -11.57 -1.46 -5.80
CA SER A 488 -10.77 -0.33 -5.26
C SER A 488 -10.66 -0.32 -3.72
N GLN A 489 -11.55 -1.01 -3.00
CA GLN A 489 -11.49 -1.13 -1.54
C GLN A 489 -10.52 -2.22 -1.07
N TRP A 490 -10.02 -3.05 -1.99
CA TRP A 490 -9.18 -4.19 -1.65
C TRP A 490 -7.92 -3.80 -0.83
N PRO A 491 -7.16 -2.71 -1.12
CA PRO A 491 -6.00 -2.35 -0.30
C PRO A 491 -6.36 -2.05 1.16
N SER A 492 -7.49 -1.36 1.40
CA SER A 492 -7.99 -1.08 2.76
C SER A 492 -8.45 -2.36 3.48
N MET A 493 -9.07 -3.30 2.75
CA MET A 493 -9.47 -4.60 3.31
C MET A 493 -8.25 -5.44 3.68
N VAL A 494 -7.21 -5.44 2.84
CA VAL A 494 -5.92 -6.10 3.15
C VAL A 494 -5.30 -5.50 4.40
N ARG A 495 -5.29 -4.16 4.54
CA ARG A 495 -4.81 -3.49 5.75
C ARG A 495 -5.58 -3.96 6.98
N THR A 496 -6.91 -4.06 6.91
CA THR A 496 -7.72 -4.54 8.02
C THR A 496 -7.32 -5.96 8.44
N VAL A 497 -7.17 -6.88 7.49
CA VAL A 497 -6.75 -8.27 7.76
C VAL A 497 -5.34 -8.30 8.36
N TYR A 498 -4.39 -7.57 7.78
CA TYR A 498 -3.01 -7.52 8.25
C TYR A 498 -2.90 -6.95 9.66
N THR A 499 -3.52 -5.78 9.92
CA THR A 499 -3.50 -5.15 11.26
C THR A 499 -4.10 -6.09 12.30
N ARG A 500 -5.23 -6.72 11.99
CA ARG A 500 -5.88 -7.67 12.90
C ARG A 500 -5.03 -8.92 13.16
N LEU A 501 -4.29 -9.44 12.16
CA LEU A 501 -3.33 -10.52 12.38
C LEU A 501 -2.24 -10.11 13.37
N LEU A 502 -1.69 -8.90 13.22
CA LEU A 502 -0.69 -8.38 14.13
C LEU A 502 -1.25 -8.25 15.57
N ASP A 503 -2.43 -7.65 15.72
CA ASP A 503 -3.08 -7.45 17.02
C ASP A 503 -3.38 -8.77 17.73
N GLU A 504 -3.97 -9.73 17.02
CA GLU A 504 -4.33 -11.05 17.58
C GLU A 504 -3.11 -11.88 18.03
N LEU A 505 -1.96 -11.64 17.40
CA LEU A 505 -0.71 -12.36 17.65
C LEU A 505 0.28 -11.56 18.52
N GLY A 506 -0.06 -10.32 18.90
CA GLY A 506 0.84 -9.44 19.64
C GLY A 506 2.10 -9.08 18.84
N LEU A 507 2.01 -8.90 17.53
CA LEU A 507 3.13 -8.64 16.63
C LEU A 507 3.21 -7.16 16.27
N ASN A 508 4.42 -6.72 15.90
CA ASN A 508 4.66 -5.35 15.45
C ASN A 508 4.97 -5.31 13.94
N ALA A 509 4.35 -4.38 13.23
CA ALA A 509 4.50 -4.23 11.78
C ALA A 509 5.97 -3.99 11.36
N LEU A 510 6.77 -3.29 12.16
CA LEU A 510 8.19 -3.03 11.86
C LEU A 510 9.04 -4.30 11.80
N SER A 511 8.66 -5.35 12.54
CA SER A 511 9.37 -6.63 12.59
C SER A 511 8.73 -7.74 11.75
N VAL A 512 7.48 -7.54 11.30
CA VAL A 512 6.70 -8.56 10.57
C VAL A 512 6.12 -7.92 9.29
N PRO A 513 6.93 -7.68 8.26
CA PRO A 513 6.46 -7.08 7.00
C PRO A 513 5.47 -7.98 6.26
N LEU A 514 4.62 -7.37 5.43
CA LEU A 514 3.71 -8.04 4.51
C LEU A 514 4.31 -8.08 3.11
N LEU A 515 4.53 -9.27 2.55
CA LEU A 515 5.01 -9.46 1.18
C LEU A 515 3.83 -9.91 0.31
N VAL A 516 3.54 -9.19 -0.77
CA VAL A 516 2.35 -9.42 -1.60
C VAL A 516 2.74 -9.64 -3.06
N GLY A 517 2.37 -10.79 -3.62
CA GLY A 517 2.66 -11.15 -5.01
C GLY A 517 1.69 -10.50 -5.99
N GLU A 518 2.25 -10.01 -7.11
CA GLU A 518 1.45 -9.58 -8.26
C GLU A 518 0.75 -10.77 -8.94
N MET A 519 -0.41 -10.50 -9.52
CA MET A 519 -1.14 -11.43 -10.40
C MET A 519 -0.35 -11.67 -11.69
N VAL A 520 -0.71 -12.72 -12.44
CA VAL A 520 -0.14 -12.97 -13.78
C VAL A 520 -0.21 -11.71 -14.63
N GLN A 521 0.91 -11.33 -15.25
CA GLN A 521 1.03 -10.10 -16.03
C GLN A 521 0.22 -10.16 -17.33
N GLN A 522 -0.20 -8.99 -17.84
CA GLN A 522 -0.96 -8.88 -19.08
C GLN A 522 -0.21 -9.47 -20.28
N ASP A 523 1.08 -9.19 -20.41
CA ASP A 523 1.94 -9.69 -21.49
C ASP A 523 2.19 -11.20 -21.43
N GLN A 524 1.83 -11.84 -20.33
CA GLN A 524 1.85 -13.29 -20.11
C GLN A 524 0.47 -13.93 -20.19
N GLY A 525 -0.53 -13.19 -20.68
CA GLY A 525 -1.91 -13.65 -20.84
C GLY A 525 -2.74 -13.60 -19.56
N GLY A 526 -2.31 -12.84 -18.56
CA GLY A 526 -3.02 -12.69 -17.29
C GLY A 526 -4.40 -12.06 -17.48
N VAL A 527 -5.46 -12.68 -16.95
CA VAL A 527 -6.84 -12.18 -17.05
C VAL A 527 -7.22 -11.28 -15.87
N CYS A 528 -6.46 -11.34 -14.77
CA CYS A 528 -6.65 -10.51 -13.58
C CYS A 528 -5.50 -9.51 -13.37
N TYR A 529 -4.75 -9.17 -14.42
CA TYR A 529 -3.61 -8.25 -14.35
C TYR A 529 -3.99 -6.85 -13.83
N GLY A 530 -5.24 -6.42 -14.02
CA GLY A 530 -5.75 -5.15 -13.52
C GLY A 530 -5.63 -4.99 -12.00
N GLN A 531 -5.63 -6.09 -11.25
CA GLN A 531 -5.44 -6.07 -9.81
C GLN A 531 -4.03 -5.62 -9.40
N ASN A 532 -3.04 -5.72 -10.29
CA ASN A 532 -1.67 -5.27 -10.01
C ASN A 532 -1.61 -3.75 -9.73
N ALA A 533 -2.55 -2.98 -10.30
CA ALA A 533 -2.69 -1.56 -9.96
C ALA A 533 -3.07 -1.36 -8.47
N ASN A 534 -4.02 -2.14 -7.93
CA ASN A 534 -4.36 -2.10 -6.51
C ASN A 534 -3.22 -2.62 -5.64
N ILE A 535 -2.53 -3.70 -6.07
CA ILE A 535 -1.38 -4.26 -5.34
C ILE A 535 -0.26 -3.22 -5.22
N SER A 536 0.02 -2.48 -6.27
CA SER A 536 1.08 -1.45 -6.28
C SER A 536 0.84 -0.31 -5.28
N THR A 537 -0.42 -0.08 -4.87
CA THR A 537 -0.76 0.95 -3.87
C THR A 537 -0.70 0.46 -2.41
N LEU A 538 -0.43 -0.83 -2.17
CA LEU A 538 -0.37 -1.34 -0.81
C LEU A 538 0.69 -0.65 0.08
N PRO A 539 1.90 -0.32 -0.40
CA PRO A 539 2.87 0.42 0.42
C PRO A 539 2.36 1.79 0.90
N ASP A 540 1.41 2.40 0.18
CA ASP A 540 0.81 3.68 0.58
C ASP A 540 -0.16 3.51 1.77
N VAL A 541 -0.79 2.34 1.94
CA VAL A 541 -1.74 2.05 3.04
C VAL A 541 -1.17 1.14 4.12
N ILE A 542 -0.11 0.40 3.81
CA ILE A 542 0.65 -0.47 4.71
C ILE A 542 2.14 -0.21 4.44
N PRO A 543 2.78 0.77 5.11
CA PRO A 543 4.17 1.17 4.82
C PRO A 543 5.20 0.02 4.95
N THR A 544 4.87 -1.02 5.72
CA THR A 544 5.69 -2.24 5.88
C THR A 544 5.33 -3.34 4.87
N SER A 545 4.57 -3.04 3.83
CA SER A 545 4.28 -3.99 2.76
C SER A 545 5.27 -3.86 1.59
N HIS A 546 5.54 -4.98 0.93
CA HIS A 546 6.45 -5.08 -0.20
C HIS A 546 5.82 -5.88 -1.34
N VAL A 547 5.79 -5.29 -2.54
CA VAL A 547 5.22 -5.92 -3.72
C VAL A 547 6.26 -6.85 -4.38
N ILE A 548 5.86 -8.09 -4.62
CA ILE A 548 6.70 -9.11 -5.27
C ILE A 548 6.28 -9.24 -6.73
N SER A 549 7.15 -8.82 -7.63
CA SER A 549 6.85 -8.80 -9.05
C SER A 549 6.68 -10.21 -9.64
N SER A 550 5.58 -10.41 -10.37
CA SER A 550 5.32 -11.62 -11.16
C SER A 550 5.86 -11.51 -12.60
N LYS A 551 6.46 -10.40 -12.98
CA LYS A 551 6.96 -10.18 -14.35
C LYS A 551 7.92 -11.29 -14.78
N GLY A 552 7.62 -11.93 -15.92
CA GLY A 552 8.40 -13.04 -16.47
C GLY A 552 8.22 -14.38 -15.73
N CYS A 553 7.26 -14.51 -14.78
CA CYS A 553 6.88 -15.80 -14.21
C CYS A 553 5.97 -16.54 -15.19
N PRO A 554 6.34 -17.72 -15.72
CA PRO A 554 5.50 -18.43 -16.67
C PRO A 554 4.12 -18.73 -16.11
N ALA A 555 3.07 -18.40 -16.90
CA ALA A 555 1.69 -18.60 -16.55
C ALA A 555 1.13 -19.90 -17.14
N ALA A 556 0.12 -20.45 -16.50
CA ALA A 556 -0.70 -21.52 -17.02
C ALA A 556 -1.64 -21.00 -18.14
N THR A 557 -2.20 -21.91 -18.93
CA THR A 557 -3.05 -21.55 -20.09
C THR A 557 -4.37 -20.89 -19.72
N ASP A 558 -4.75 -20.92 -18.44
CA ASP A 558 -5.96 -20.27 -17.93
C ASP A 558 -5.79 -18.76 -17.68
N GLY A 559 -4.55 -18.26 -17.74
CA GLY A 559 -4.23 -16.85 -17.47
C GLY A 559 -4.47 -16.40 -16.03
N LEU A 560 -4.76 -17.34 -15.10
CA LEU A 560 -4.96 -17.08 -13.67
C LEU A 560 -3.80 -17.57 -12.83
N HIS A 561 -3.32 -18.78 -13.12
CA HIS A 561 -2.34 -19.48 -12.30
C HIS A 561 -0.95 -19.48 -12.93
N PHE A 562 0.06 -19.62 -12.10
CA PHE A 562 1.42 -19.83 -12.57
C PHE A 562 1.67 -21.32 -12.89
N THR A 563 2.61 -21.59 -13.79
CA THR A 563 3.16 -22.94 -13.95
C THR A 563 4.04 -23.31 -12.75
N ALA A 564 4.47 -24.58 -12.63
CA ALA A 564 5.42 -24.97 -11.58
C ALA A 564 6.69 -24.11 -11.60
N GLU A 565 7.24 -23.78 -12.77
CA GLU A 565 8.38 -22.87 -12.87
C GLU A 565 8.03 -21.44 -12.45
N GLY A 566 6.81 -20.95 -12.77
CA GLY A 566 6.34 -19.65 -12.30
C GLY A 566 6.31 -19.57 -10.78
N TYR A 567 5.80 -20.58 -10.09
CA TYR A 567 5.82 -20.65 -8.62
C TYR A 567 7.23 -20.70 -8.04
N ARG A 568 8.15 -21.42 -8.69
CA ARG A 568 9.56 -21.45 -8.27
C ARG A 568 10.21 -20.07 -8.36
N ILE A 569 9.96 -19.35 -9.45
CA ILE A 569 10.51 -18.00 -9.67
C ILE A 569 9.94 -17.03 -8.65
N ILE A 570 8.62 -16.95 -8.52
CA ILE A 570 7.99 -15.97 -7.62
C ILE A 570 8.30 -16.30 -6.16
N GLY A 571 8.39 -17.58 -5.78
CA GLY A 571 8.79 -18.01 -4.45
C GLY A 571 10.22 -17.54 -4.10
N ARG A 572 11.18 -17.66 -5.02
CA ARG A 572 12.52 -17.11 -4.85
C ARG A 572 12.51 -15.59 -4.66
N ARG A 573 11.69 -14.87 -5.41
CA ARG A 573 11.57 -13.40 -5.27
C ARG A 573 11.01 -12.97 -3.92
N TYR A 574 10.02 -13.68 -3.40
CA TYR A 574 9.56 -13.48 -2.02
C TYR A 574 10.70 -13.64 -1.03
N ALA A 575 11.51 -14.70 -1.17
CA ALA A 575 12.65 -14.95 -0.30
C ALA A 575 13.74 -13.89 -0.45
N GLU A 576 14.08 -13.48 -1.66
CA GLU A 576 15.09 -12.45 -1.93
C GLU A 576 14.71 -11.12 -1.28
N THR A 577 13.45 -10.72 -1.40
CA THR A 577 12.92 -9.54 -0.73
C THR A 577 13.02 -9.69 0.79
N MET A 578 12.59 -10.82 1.36
CA MET A 578 12.66 -11.04 2.81
C MET A 578 14.09 -11.07 3.34
N LEU A 579 15.02 -11.70 2.64
CA LEU A 579 16.45 -11.72 3.00
C LEU A 579 17.06 -10.32 3.00
N GLN A 580 16.67 -9.48 2.04
CA GLN A 580 17.07 -8.09 2.01
C GLN A 580 16.55 -7.34 3.24
N LEU A 581 15.28 -7.51 3.59
CA LEU A 581 14.67 -6.89 4.78
C LEU A 581 15.34 -7.34 6.06
N LEU A 582 15.59 -8.64 6.25
CA LEU A 582 16.31 -9.17 7.41
C LEU A 582 17.74 -8.61 7.50
N SER A 583 18.43 -8.50 6.35
CA SER A 583 19.78 -7.91 6.30
C SER A 583 19.76 -6.43 6.71
N GLN A 584 18.75 -5.69 6.30
CA GLN A 584 18.57 -4.28 6.64
C GLN A 584 18.24 -4.12 8.12
N GLN A 585 17.34 -4.92 8.66
CA GLN A 585 17.04 -4.96 10.08
C GLN A 585 18.28 -5.28 10.91
N ALA A 586 19.11 -6.27 10.50
CA ALA A 586 20.34 -6.65 11.18
C ALA A 586 21.44 -5.58 11.06
N ALA A 587 21.49 -4.84 9.96
CA ALA A 587 22.44 -3.75 9.74
C ALA A 587 22.03 -2.43 10.40
N GLY A 588 20.83 -2.39 10.99
CA GLY A 588 20.24 -1.15 11.47
C GLY A 588 19.84 -0.20 10.33
N ILE A 589 19.41 -0.72 9.19
CA ILE A 589 18.99 0.05 8.02
C ILE A 589 17.59 -0.42 7.62
N SER A 590 16.57 0.42 7.75
CA SER A 590 15.24 0.18 7.15
C SER A 590 15.26 0.64 5.69
N ALA A 591 14.74 -0.14 4.78
CA ALA A 591 14.78 0.21 3.38
C ALA A 591 13.50 0.95 2.96
N ALA A 592 13.67 2.15 2.44
CA ALA A 592 12.77 2.66 1.43
C ALA A 592 12.95 1.83 0.13
N PRO A 593 11.88 1.54 -0.65
CA PRO A 593 11.99 0.77 -1.88
C PRO A 593 12.88 1.50 -2.89
N THR A 594 14.09 0.99 -3.14
CA THR A 594 14.98 1.52 -4.17
C THR A 594 14.74 0.77 -5.47
N ALA A 595 14.18 1.48 -6.46
CA ALA A 595 14.47 1.15 -7.87
C ALA A 595 16.01 1.12 -8.07
N PRO A 596 16.57 0.30 -8.97
CA PRO A 596 18.00 0.28 -9.21
C PRO A 596 18.47 1.66 -9.68
N VAL A 597 19.12 2.41 -8.80
CA VAL A 597 19.61 3.75 -9.11
C VAL A 597 21.06 3.64 -9.58
N GLU A 598 21.33 4.21 -10.74
CA GLU A 598 22.66 4.23 -11.35
C GLU A 598 23.62 5.09 -10.51
N ILE A 599 24.76 4.53 -10.10
CA ILE A 599 25.79 5.22 -9.31
C ILE A 599 26.63 6.10 -10.24
N LEU A 600 26.53 7.42 -10.06
CA LEU A 600 27.32 8.39 -10.83
C LEU A 600 28.75 8.57 -10.31
N SER A 601 28.95 8.51 -9.00
CA SER A 601 30.28 8.63 -8.39
C SER A 601 30.34 8.01 -6.99
N GLU A 602 31.52 7.52 -6.62
CA GLU A 602 31.81 6.94 -5.30
C GLU A 602 33.09 7.56 -4.74
N GLU A 603 33.05 8.05 -3.51
CA GLU A 603 34.20 8.58 -2.76
C GLU A 603 34.31 7.85 -1.42
N SER A 604 35.53 7.53 -1.01
CA SER A 604 35.80 6.80 0.24
C SER A 604 36.59 7.67 1.23
N TYR A 605 36.20 7.58 2.51
CA TYR A 605 36.81 8.36 3.60
C TYR A 605 37.13 7.45 4.79
N ASP A 606 38.15 7.79 5.59
CA ASP A 606 38.39 7.20 6.90
C ASP A 606 37.50 7.83 7.98
N LEU A 607 37.51 7.27 9.19
CA LEU A 607 36.72 7.76 10.32
C LEU A 607 37.06 9.20 10.78
N SER A 608 38.19 9.75 10.32
CA SER A 608 38.57 11.15 10.58
C SER A 608 38.07 12.11 9.49
N GLY A 609 37.32 11.63 8.50
CA GLY A 609 36.82 12.42 7.37
C GLY A 609 37.85 12.68 6.27
N ARG A 610 39.00 11.99 6.30
CA ARG A 610 40.05 12.13 5.28
C ARG A 610 39.72 11.21 4.09
N LYS A 611 39.74 11.76 2.87
CA LYS A 611 39.49 11.00 1.63
C LYS A 611 40.59 9.95 1.38
N ILE A 612 40.14 8.73 1.13
CA ILE A 612 41.03 7.57 0.86
C ILE A 612 40.98 7.25 -0.63
N ASP A 613 42.17 7.13 -1.27
CA ASP A 613 42.27 6.61 -2.64
C ASP A 613 42.27 5.08 -2.60
N THR A 614 41.14 4.48 -2.89
CA THR A 614 40.93 3.03 -2.86
C THR A 614 41.70 2.29 -3.95
N ARG A 615 42.25 2.99 -4.95
CA ARG A 615 43.07 2.37 -6.04
C ARG A 615 44.53 2.16 -5.64
N ARG A 616 44.99 2.77 -4.54
CA ARG A 616 46.42 2.68 -4.08
C ARG A 616 46.65 1.75 -2.89
N SER A 617 45.61 1.12 -2.31
CA SER A 617 45.75 0.36 -1.04
C SER A 617 45.93 -1.14 -1.20
N VAL A 618 46.48 -1.62 -2.31
CA VAL A 618 46.78 -3.08 -2.51
C VAL A 618 48.09 -3.53 -1.88
N SER A 619 48.87 -2.67 -1.24
CA SER A 619 50.20 -3.02 -0.74
C SER A 619 50.53 -2.64 0.71
N LEU A 620 49.57 -2.59 1.64
CA LEU A 620 49.90 -2.49 3.07
C LEU A 620 48.96 -3.40 3.87
N GLY A 621 49.63 -4.39 4.53
CA GLY A 621 48.99 -5.48 5.25
C GLY A 621 48.07 -5.02 6.38
N GLN A 622 47.01 -5.80 6.53
CA GLN A 622 46.17 -6.04 7.72
C GLN A 622 45.97 -4.88 8.70
N THR A 623 45.03 -4.01 8.40
CA THR A 623 44.24 -3.38 9.46
C THR A 623 42.78 -3.45 9.04
N ARG A 624 41.97 -4.19 9.78
CA ARG A 624 40.52 -4.15 9.69
C ARG A 624 40.08 -2.73 10.05
N GLY A 625 39.62 -1.97 9.09
CA GLY A 625 39.23 -0.58 9.26
C GLY A 625 37.83 -0.33 8.69
N ILE A 626 37.11 0.58 9.31
CA ILE A 626 35.82 1.07 8.81
C ILE A 626 36.11 2.14 7.76
N VAL A 627 35.53 1.98 6.56
CA VAL A 627 35.59 2.93 5.44
C VAL A 627 34.20 3.52 5.24
N ILE A 628 34.09 4.82 5.21
CA ILE A 628 32.87 5.56 4.89
C ILE A 628 32.89 5.83 3.39
N ARG A 629 31.88 5.34 2.66
CA ARG A 629 31.72 5.60 1.22
C ARG A 629 30.56 6.56 1.00
N ARG A 630 30.86 7.64 0.30
CA ARG A 630 29.83 8.58 -0.19
C ARG A 630 29.53 8.22 -1.66
N VAL A 631 28.31 7.87 -1.94
CA VAL A 631 27.83 7.47 -3.27
C VAL A 631 26.84 8.51 -3.78
N ARG A 632 27.06 9.04 -4.98
CA ARG A 632 26.12 9.94 -5.65
C ARG A 632 25.36 9.14 -6.71
N LEU A 633 24.04 9.23 -6.64
CA LEU A 633 23.10 8.49 -7.48
C LEU A 633 22.69 9.32 -8.71
N ALA A 634 22.14 8.68 -9.74
CA ALA A 634 21.73 9.34 -10.98
C ALA A 634 20.57 10.35 -10.81
N ASP A 635 19.77 10.19 -9.75
CA ASP A 635 18.74 11.14 -9.35
C ASP A 635 19.27 12.40 -8.64
N GLY A 636 20.60 12.50 -8.49
CA GLY A 636 21.28 13.62 -7.82
C GLY A 636 21.40 13.46 -6.31
N SER A 637 20.77 12.46 -5.71
CA SER A 637 20.88 12.17 -4.28
C SER A 637 22.26 11.63 -3.92
N GLN A 638 22.64 11.77 -2.63
CA GLN A 638 23.90 11.25 -2.10
C GLN A 638 23.58 10.30 -0.94
N THR A 639 24.19 9.14 -0.93
CA THR A 639 24.12 8.21 0.19
C THR A 639 25.50 7.93 0.76
N VAL A 640 25.56 7.64 2.06
CA VAL A 640 26.79 7.31 2.77
C VAL A 640 26.71 5.87 3.27
N MET A 641 27.65 5.05 2.85
CA MET A 641 27.73 3.64 3.23
C MET A 641 28.96 3.40 4.11
N LYS A 642 28.78 2.66 5.20
CA LYS A 642 29.87 2.21 6.07
C LYS A 642 30.23 0.78 5.69
N THR A 643 31.48 0.56 5.29
CA THR A 643 31.97 -0.77 4.89
C THR A 643 33.12 -1.19 5.81
N LEU A 644 33.06 -2.39 6.37
CA LEU A 644 34.20 -3.03 7.04
C LEU A 644 35.13 -3.60 5.96
N LYS A 645 36.40 -3.23 6.01
CA LYS A 645 37.45 -3.83 5.14
C LYS A 645 38.31 -4.79 5.94
#